data_097cc7a07869153f99e045b0ed0b8abc
#
_entry.id   097cc7a07869153f99e045b0ed0b8abc
#
_cell.length_a   1.000
_cell.length_b   1.000
_cell.length_c   1.000
_cell.angle_alpha   90.00
_cell.angle_beta   90.00
_cell.angle_gamma   90.00
#
_symmetry.space_group_name_H-M   'P 1'
#
loop_
_entity.id
_entity.type
_entity.pdbx_description
1 polymer ?
#
loop_
_entity_poly.entity_id
_entity_poly.type
_entity_poly.pdbx_seq_one_letter_code
_entity_poly.pdbx_strand_id
1 'polypeptide(L)'
;MSLPVTNLDDRKFQDLVDEAKRMIPQLCPEWTNHNLSDPGVALIELFAWMTETMLYRLNQAPDVFYTRMLNLLGFEQFPAAAARVDLTFWNTGGRPDPIAIPAGTQVATSGTIGDTKVFTTLADAVIVAPQITAALTAAGEDRYVDVWEDLSAGMTGVKCFPSEPMAPGDAFYIGFENSLAGNAIRLNIQASVEGIGVNPGRPPLVWETWQGEGWVSAIVPELLGPGEVADSTGGLNRDGSIVLLLAAEHQPLTLGGVRAHWLRARLLPATADRPAYRASPQVRRITADSMGGTVVAEHSEVVVRDVVGKSNGKPDQTFRCGRTPVLPREDHETLEVDGDETVVQWIEVSDFVDSDSDDLHFAWDSFTGEIRFGPLIRYPDGTMRQHGAVPADGARIRLNAYRTGGGSAGNVGANTLTSLQTALPYISRVQNLLPARGGVDAETVENVKRRGPQSLRAGGRAVTVSDFERLTAQADSRVGRVRCLPPVQPGDPVRLLVVPLIKQPPEMLQLDHFALPDDMIHRIGDYLDDRRILGSKIEVGTPYYQGVTVAALVSARPGRPHSLVQDRAMRTLYDFINPLTGGPDGLGWSFDVDLNAAAIFQLLEAVEGVERVDEVLFFEYDLRNQERMGFGKELVKLAPDSLFLSTNHQVIVR
;
A
#
# COMPACT_ATOMS: atom_id res chain seq x y z
N MET A 1 -26.84 -0.55 -0.92
CA MET A 1 -28.01 -1.04 -1.70
C MET A 1 -27.46 -1.40 -3.06
N SER A 2 -27.44 -2.69 -3.43
CA SER A 2 -26.99 -3.13 -4.76
C SER A 2 -28.01 -2.68 -5.83
N LEU A 3 -27.53 -2.56 -7.09
CA LEU A 3 -28.45 -2.41 -8.22
C LEU A 3 -29.42 -3.60 -8.24
N PRO A 4 -30.73 -3.38 -8.53
CA PRO A 4 -31.68 -4.47 -8.61
C PRO A 4 -31.27 -5.43 -9.74
N VAL A 5 -31.45 -6.72 -9.52
CA VAL A 5 -31.28 -7.73 -10.58
C VAL A 5 -32.26 -7.41 -11.69
N THR A 6 -31.77 -7.29 -12.90
CA THR A 6 -32.61 -6.98 -14.06
C THR A 6 -33.53 -8.15 -14.32
N ASN A 7 -34.85 -7.95 -14.16
CA ASN A 7 -35.87 -8.93 -14.54
C ASN A 7 -36.70 -8.28 -15.66
N LEU A 8 -36.36 -8.61 -16.90
CA LEU A 8 -37.02 -8.07 -18.09
C LEU A 8 -38.33 -8.82 -18.40
N ASP A 9 -38.40 -10.08 -18.01
CA ASP A 9 -39.59 -10.93 -18.16
C ASP A 9 -39.61 -11.95 -17.01
N ASP A 10 -40.65 -11.92 -16.19
CA ASP A 10 -40.82 -12.73 -14.98
C ASP A 10 -41.60 -14.03 -15.20
N ARG A 11 -42.10 -14.29 -16.45
CA ARG A 11 -42.82 -15.49 -16.79
C ARG A 11 -41.97 -16.74 -16.59
N LYS A 12 -42.56 -17.72 -15.91
CA LYS A 12 -41.99 -19.05 -15.66
C LYS A 12 -42.63 -20.08 -16.57
N PHE A 13 -42.04 -21.26 -16.57
CA PHE A 13 -42.53 -22.42 -17.33
C PHE A 13 -44.05 -22.59 -17.22
N GLN A 14 -44.62 -22.59 -16.02
CA GLN A 14 -46.03 -22.80 -15.79
C GLN A 14 -46.89 -21.69 -16.39
N ASP A 15 -46.44 -20.44 -16.29
CA ASP A 15 -47.14 -19.27 -16.84
C ASP A 15 -47.26 -19.39 -18.37
N LEU A 16 -46.17 -19.80 -19.02
CA LEU A 16 -46.09 -20.01 -20.47
C LEU A 16 -46.99 -21.16 -20.92
N VAL A 17 -47.01 -22.27 -20.17
CA VAL A 17 -47.92 -23.42 -20.43
C VAL A 17 -49.38 -23.00 -20.28
N ASP A 18 -49.72 -22.28 -19.22
CA ASP A 18 -51.08 -21.85 -18.95
C ASP A 18 -51.57 -20.81 -19.98
N GLU A 19 -50.68 -19.90 -20.41
CA GLU A 19 -50.99 -18.95 -21.48
C GLU A 19 -51.23 -19.66 -22.79
N ALA A 20 -50.39 -20.61 -23.19
CA ALA A 20 -50.56 -21.42 -24.40
C ALA A 20 -51.88 -22.23 -24.35
N LYS A 21 -52.18 -22.87 -23.21
CA LYS A 21 -53.44 -23.60 -23.03
C LYS A 21 -54.69 -22.73 -23.15
N ARG A 22 -54.63 -21.47 -22.67
CA ARG A 22 -55.75 -20.49 -22.82
C ARG A 22 -56.00 -20.09 -24.28
N MET A 23 -54.96 -20.15 -25.13
CA MET A 23 -55.08 -19.81 -26.55
C MET A 23 -55.65 -20.95 -27.40
N ILE A 24 -55.58 -22.21 -26.94
CA ILE A 24 -56.05 -23.38 -27.71
C ILE A 24 -57.49 -23.23 -28.16
N PRO A 25 -58.48 -22.87 -27.33
CA PRO A 25 -59.89 -22.77 -27.78
C PRO A 25 -60.12 -21.73 -28.88
N GLN A 26 -59.20 -20.72 -28.99
CA GLN A 26 -59.31 -19.70 -30.03
C GLN A 26 -58.60 -20.10 -31.33
N LEU A 27 -57.45 -20.80 -31.22
CA LEU A 27 -56.65 -21.18 -32.39
C LEU A 27 -56.94 -22.54 -32.96
N CYS A 28 -57.36 -23.52 -32.12
CA CYS A 28 -57.65 -24.90 -32.46
C CYS A 28 -58.90 -25.39 -31.69
N PRO A 29 -60.14 -24.93 -31.99
CA PRO A 29 -61.34 -25.27 -31.21
C PRO A 29 -61.67 -26.74 -31.27
N GLU A 30 -61.15 -27.48 -32.24
CA GLU A 30 -61.37 -28.93 -32.41
C GLU A 30 -60.52 -29.77 -31.41
N TRP A 31 -59.44 -29.15 -30.78
CA TRP A 31 -58.60 -29.83 -29.82
C TRP A 31 -59.18 -29.69 -28.42
N THR A 32 -59.93 -30.74 -28.01
CA THR A 32 -60.67 -30.76 -26.73
C THR A 32 -59.97 -31.55 -25.62
N ASN A 33 -58.94 -32.35 -25.94
CA ASN A 33 -58.24 -33.19 -24.97
C ASN A 33 -56.91 -32.46 -24.53
N HIS A 34 -56.88 -31.98 -23.31
CA HIS A 34 -55.74 -31.27 -22.74
C HIS A 34 -55.04 -32.07 -21.63
N ASN A 35 -55.13 -33.42 -21.68
CA ASN A 35 -54.44 -34.26 -20.69
C ASN A 35 -52.95 -34.28 -20.88
N LEU A 36 -52.22 -34.54 -19.79
CA LEU A 36 -50.75 -34.62 -19.79
C LEU A 36 -50.17 -35.70 -20.72
N SER A 37 -50.97 -36.68 -21.11
CA SER A 37 -50.62 -37.75 -22.06
C SER A 37 -50.79 -37.34 -23.52
N ASP A 38 -51.32 -36.16 -23.79
CA ASP A 38 -51.57 -35.69 -25.17
C ASP A 38 -50.22 -35.17 -25.78
N PRO A 39 -49.88 -35.64 -26.99
CA PRO A 39 -48.65 -35.18 -27.64
C PRO A 39 -48.62 -33.68 -27.89
N GLY A 40 -49.72 -33.00 -28.08
CA GLY A 40 -49.85 -31.57 -28.25
C GLY A 40 -49.49 -30.83 -26.96
N VAL A 41 -49.96 -31.34 -25.81
CA VAL A 41 -49.58 -30.76 -24.49
C VAL A 41 -48.11 -30.95 -24.24
N ALA A 42 -47.52 -32.11 -24.57
CA ALA A 42 -46.08 -32.34 -24.45
C ALA A 42 -45.25 -31.38 -25.33
N LEU A 43 -45.72 -31.00 -26.51
CA LEU A 43 -45.09 -30.00 -27.36
C LEU A 43 -45.19 -28.60 -26.75
N ILE A 44 -46.34 -28.22 -26.18
CA ILE A 44 -46.47 -26.93 -25.46
C ILE A 44 -45.48 -26.84 -24.29
N GLU A 45 -45.38 -27.92 -23.51
CA GLU A 45 -44.44 -27.96 -22.39
C GLU A 45 -42.97 -27.88 -22.85
N LEU A 46 -42.61 -28.55 -23.95
CA LEU A 46 -41.27 -28.46 -24.54
C LEU A 46 -40.95 -27.01 -24.99
N PHE A 47 -41.88 -26.36 -25.69
CA PHE A 47 -41.70 -24.96 -26.10
C PHE A 47 -41.69 -24.02 -24.92
N ALA A 48 -42.49 -24.22 -23.90
CA ALA A 48 -42.48 -23.45 -22.67
C ALA A 48 -41.13 -23.56 -21.94
N TRP A 49 -40.58 -24.79 -21.84
CA TRP A 49 -39.25 -25.01 -21.27
C TRP A 49 -38.14 -24.34 -22.08
N MET A 50 -38.18 -24.42 -23.41
CA MET A 50 -37.24 -23.73 -24.29
C MET A 50 -37.33 -22.21 -24.13
N THR A 51 -38.55 -21.68 -24.04
CA THR A 51 -38.79 -20.23 -23.86
C THR A 51 -38.32 -19.76 -22.50
N GLU A 52 -38.60 -20.50 -21.42
CA GLU A 52 -38.09 -20.19 -20.07
C GLU A 52 -36.56 -20.15 -20.05
N THR A 53 -35.91 -21.11 -20.75
CA THR A 53 -34.43 -21.10 -20.87
C THR A 53 -33.92 -19.87 -21.60
N MET A 54 -34.63 -19.38 -22.63
CA MET A 54 -34.29 -18.13 -23.34
C MET A 54 -34.54 -16.92 -22.46
N LEU A 55 -35.66 -16.85 -21.73
CA LEU A 55 -35.95 -15.77 -20.79
C LEU A 55 -34.95 -15.70 -19.64
N TYR A 56 -34.53 -16.87 -19.12
CA TYR A 56 -33.46 -16.93 -18.14
C TYR A 56 -32.17 -16.32 -18.65
N ARG A 57 -31.78 -16.62 -19.91
CA ARG A 57 -30.58 -15.98 -20.53
C ARG A 57 -30.79 -14.49 -20.80
N LEU A 58 -31.99 -14.07 -21.18
CA LEU A 58 -32.35 -12.66 -21.42
C LEU A 58 -32.24 -11.83 -20.12
N ASN A 59 -32.70 -12.43 -19.01
CA ASN A 59 -32.64 -11.80 -17.68
C ASN A 59 -31.23 -11.75 -17.09
N GLN A 60 -30.27 -12.49 -17.64
CA GLN A 60 -28.86 -12.40 -17.28
C GLN A 60 -28.16 -11.32 -18.11
N ALA A 61 -28.22 -10.06 -17.65
CA ALA A 61 -27.42 -9.01 -18.27
C ALA A 61 -25.93 -9.32 -18.05
N PRO A 62 -25.11 -9.41 -19.12
CA PRO A 62 -23.68 -9.65 -18.99
C PRO A 62 -23.00 -8.55 -18.16
N ASP A 63 -21.97 -8.90 -17.38
CA ASP A 63 -21.22 -7.95 -16.56
C ASP A 63 -20.65 -6.78 -17.38
N VAL A 64 -20.28 -7.04 -18.63
CA VAL A 64 -19.83 -6.00 -19.58
C VAL A 64 -20.89 -4.91 -19.80
N PHE A 65 -22.19 -5.26 -19.79
CA PHE A 65 -23.25 -4.27 -19.94
C PHE A 65 -23.33 -3.33 -18.74
N TYR A 66 -23.23 -3.88 -17.51
CA TYR A 66 -23.20 -3.08 -16.29
C TYR A 66 -21.97 -2.17 -16.25
N THR A 67 -20.80 -2.70 -16.60
CA THR A 67 -19.56 -1.93 -16.63
C THR A 67 -19.68 -0.77 -17.62
N ARG A 68 -20.17 -1.00 -18.83
CA ARG A 68 -20.35 0.06 -19.83
C ARG A 68 -21.41 1.10 -19.43
N MET A 69 -22.51 0.68 -18.83
CA MET A 69 -23.50 1.64 -18.30
C MET A 69 -22.93 2.49 -17.17
N LEU A 70 -22.16 1.89 -16.27
CA LEU A 70 -21.51 2.62 -15.18
C LEU A 70 -20.45 3.59 -15.71
N ASN A 71 -19.69 3.18 -16.72
CA ASN A 71 -18.73 4.07 -17.39
C ASN A 71 -19.42 5.28 -18.05
N LEU A 72 -20.58 5.06 -18.69
CA LEU A 72 -21.41 6.16 -19.23
C LEU A 72 -21.91 7.14 -18.16
N LEU A 73 -21.99 6.70 -16.91
CA LEU A 73 -22.35 7.51 -15.76
C LEU A 73 -21.12 8.11 -15.04
N GLY A 74 -19.91 7.93 -15.61
CA GLY A 74 -18.65 8.42 -15.05
C GLY A 74 -18.09 7.55 -13.92
N PHE A 75 -18.52 6.27 -13.80
CA PHE A 75 -18.01 5.33 -12.80
C PHE A 75 -17.11 4.29 -13.46
N GLU A 76 -15.81 4.49 -13.36
CA GLU A 76 -14.82 3.51 -13.76
C GLU A 76 -14.53 2.50 -12.66
N GLN A 77 -14.14 1.29 -13.05
CA GLN A 77 -13.57 0.31 -12.13
C GLN A 77 -12.20 0.78 -11.68
N PHE A 78 -11.85 0.53 -10.42
CA PHE A 78 -10.49 0.76 -9.95
C PHE A 78 -9.55 -0.31 -10.52
N PRO A 79 -8.46 0.10 -11.21
CA PRO A 79 -7.45 -0.82 -11.69
C PRO A 79 -6.70 -1.49 -10.52
N ALA A 80 -5.97 -2.57 -10.81
CA ALA A 80 -5.07 -3.16 -9.83
C ALA A 80 -4.01 -2.15 -9.40
N ALA A 81 -3.61 -2.21 -8.13
CA ALA A 81 -2.45 -1.49 -7.63
C ALA A 81 -1.29 -2.46 -7.38
N ALA A 82 -0.08 -2.05 -7.69
CA ALA A 82 1.10 -2.86 -7.47
C ALA A 82 1.63 -2.71 -6.04
N ALA A 83 2.15 -3.80 -5.47
CA ALA A 83 2.87 -3.75 -4.22
C ALA A 83 4.24 -3.11 -4.43
N ARG A 84 4.65 -2.24 -3.49
CA ARG A 84 5.96 -1.56 -3.48
C ARG A 84 6.79 -2.01 -2.29
N VAL A 85 8.09 -1.96 -2.46
CA VAL A 85 9.05 -2.40 -1.44
C VAL A 85 10.42 -1.76 -1.68
N ASP A 86 11.14 -1.50 -0.59
CA ASP A 86 12.54 -1.12 -0.64
C ASP A 86 13.41 -2.38 -0.79
N LEU A 87 14.18 -2.45 -1.88
CA LEU A 87 15.15 -3.49 -2.14
C LEU A 87 16.55 -2.99 -1.82
N THR A 88 17.22 -3.67 -0.91
CA THR A 88 18.63 -3.40 -0.59
C THR A 88 19.53 -4.36 -1.36
N PHE A 89 20.38 -3.80 -2.20
CA PHE A 89 21.40 -4.50 -2.98
C PHE A 89 22.73 -4.40 -2.25
N TRP A 90 23.26 -5.52 -1.80
CA TRP A 90 24.50 -5.59 -1.05
C TRP A 90 25.68 -5.82 -1.98
N ASN A 91 26.70 -5.00 -1.88
CA ASN A 91 27.92 -5.16 -2.67
C ASN A 91 28.91 -6.13 -2.01
N THR A 92 29.96 -6.50 -2.76
CA THR A 92 31.04 -7.38 -2.26
C THR A 92 32.08 -6.66 -1.39
N GLY A 93 31.86 -5.35 -1.10
CA GLY A 93 32.70 -4.50 -0.23
C GLY A 93 33.92 -3.87 -0.91
N GLY A 94 34.37 -2.73 -0.33
CA GLY A 94 35.71 -2.19 -0.53
C GLY A 94 36.10 -1.63 -1.90
N ARG A 95 35.12 -1.14 -2.72
CA ARG A 95 35.45 -0.53 -4.00
C ARG A 95 35.35 0.98 -3.99
N PRO A 96 36.29 1.69 -4.60
CA PRO A 96 36.22 3.14 -4.78
C PRO A 96 35.29 3.57 -5.92
N ASP A 97 35.07 2.70 -6.94
CA ASP A 97 34.26 3.02 -8.10
C ASP A 97 32.76 2.88 -7.79
N PRO A 98 31.92 3.80 -8.26
CA PRO A 98 30.48 3.73 -8.11
C PRO A 98 29.88 2.50 -8.79
N ILE A 99 28.87 1.88 -8.17
CA ILE A 99 28.11 0.74 -8.73
C ILE A 99 26.72 1.23 -9.06
N ALA A 100 26.33 1.14 -10.35
CA ALA A 100 25.00 1.51 -10.80
C ALA A 100 24.02 0.34 -10.68
N ILE A 101 22.83 0.62 -10.19
CA ILE A 101 21.67 -0.26 -10.20
C ILE A 101 20.65 0.41 -11.14
N PRO A 102 20.49 -0.10 -12.37
CA PRO A 102 19.57 0.53 -13.33
C PRO A 102 18.11 0.36 -12.92
N ALA A 103 17.28 1.33 -13.28
CA ALA A 103 15.83 1.13 -13.34
C ALA A 103 15.49 -0.08 -14.22
N GLY A 104 14.42 -0.80 -13.89
CA GLY A 104 14.08 -2.02 -14.60
C GLY A 104 14.84 -3.28 -14.14
N THR A 105 15.68 -3.19 -13.10
CA THR A 105 16.34 -4.34 -12.49
C THR A 105 15.30 -5.24 -11.82
N GLN A 106 15.32 -6.54 -12.18
CA GLN A 106 14.33 -7.50 -11.70
C GLN A 106 14.86 -8.35 -10.56
N VAL A 107 14.05 -8.47 -9.52
CA VAL A 107 14.30 -9.31 -8.34
C VAL A 107 13.05 -10.14 -8.06
N ALA A 108 13.22 -11.40 -7.69
CA ALA A 108 12.11 -12.31 -7.47
C ALA A 108 12.15 -12.98 -6.09
N THR A 109 10.99 -13.50 -5.68
CA THR A 109 10.91 -14.38 -4.52
C THR A 109 11.61 -15.70 -4.78
N SER A 110 12.24 -16.29 -3.75
CA SER A 110 12.73 -17.65 -3.80
C SER A 110 11.55 -18.61 -3.69
N GLY A 111 11.21 -19.30 -4.77
CA GLY A 111 10.06 -20.23 -4.78
C GLY A 111 10.09 -21.19 -5.97
N THR A 112 9.12 -22.10 -6.00
CA THR A 112 8.91 -23.03 -7.13
C THR A 112 8.44 -22.28 -8.37
N ILE A 113 8.86 -22.75 -9.54
CA ILE A 113 8.42 -22.22 -10.84
C ILE A 113 6.88 -22.18 -10.88
N GLY A 114 6.32 -20.98 -11.08
CA GLY A 114 4.87 -20.74 -11.13
C GLY A 114 4.29 -19.91 -9.98
N ASP A 115 4.97 -19.81 -8.84
CA ASP A 115 4.57 -18.98 -7.69
C ASP A 115 5.54 -17.81 -7.41
N THR A 116 6.50 -17.62 -8.30
CA THR A 116 7.53 -16.58 -8.20
C THR A 116 6.93 -15.20 -8.46
N LYS A 117 7.12 -14.27 -7.52
CA LYS A 117 6.69 -12.86 -7.66
C LYS A 117 7.91 -12.03 -8.05
N VAL A 118 7.81 -11.32 -9.16
CA VAL A 118 8.89 -10.48 -9.68
C VAL A 118 8.63 -9.03 -9.33
N PHE A 119 9.66 -8.35 -8.86
CA PHE A 119 9.67 -6.92 -8.58
C PHE A 119 10.69 -6.23 -9.47
N THR A 120 10.33 -5.06 -9.96
CA THR A 120 11.15 -4.26 -10.89
C THR A 120 11.50 -2.93 -10.22
N THR A 121 12.77 -2.53 -10.22
CA THR A 121 13.20 -1.24 -9.67
C THR A 121 12.64 -0.09 -10.50
N LEU A 122 12.14 0.96 -9.82
CA LEU A 122 11.46 2.09 -10.46
C LEU A 122 12.44 3.19 -10.93
N ALA A 123 13.60 3.31 -10.30
CA ALA A 123 14.56 4.36 -10.57
C ALA A 123 15.98 3.81 -10.62
N ASP A 124 16.87 4.57 -11.23
CA ASP A 124 18.31 4.33 -11.15
C ASP A 124 18.81 4.64 -9.74
N ALA A 125 19.69 3.80 -9.20
CA ALA A 125 20.39 4.06 -7.97
C ALA A 125 21.90 3.85 -8.14
N VAL A 126 22.68 4.60 -7.37
CA VAL A 126 24.15 4.52 -7.44
C VAL A 126 24.70 4.30 -6.03
N ILE A 127 25.45 3.22 -5.87
CA ILE A 127 26.19 2.95 -4.66
C ILE A 127 27.53 3.66 -4.77
N VAL A 128 27.80 4.61 -3.88
CA VAL A 128 29.04 5.39 -3.89
C VAL A 128 29.90 5.06 -2.67
N ALA A 129 31.21 5.19 -2.81
CA ALA A 129 32.14 5.05 -1.69
C ALA A 129 32.04 6.28 -0.76
N PRO A 130 31.75 6.11 0.54
CA PRO A 130 31.64 7.22 1.47
C PRO A 130 33.02 7.82 1.75
N GLN A 131 33.13 9.15 1.65
CA GLN A 131 34.36 9.90 1.99
C GLN A 131 34.02 10.88 3.12
N ILE A 132 34.57 10.63 4.31
CA ILE A 132 34.41 11.51 5.45
C ILE A 132 35.36 12.67 5.31
N THR A 133 34.86 13.90 5.38
CA THR A 133 35.64 15.15 5.24
C THR A 133 35.51 16.09 6.42
N ALA A 134 34.54 15.84 7.31
CA ALA A 134 34.30 16.68 8.48
C ALA A 134 33.70 15.87 9.63
N ALA A 135 33.91 16.34 10.85
CA ALA A 135 33.21 15.84 12.03
C ALA A 135 32.98 16.97 13.02
N LEU A 136 31.80 17.06 13.58
CA LEU A 136 31.41 18.06 14.57
C LEU A 136 30.81 17.40 15.80
N THR A 137 30.93 18.04 16.95
CA THR A 137 30.10 17.75 18.13
C THR A 137 29.25 18.96 18.46
N ALA A 138 28.07 18.76 18.98
CA ALA A 138 27.21 19.86 19.37
C ALA A 138 26.54 19.63 20.73
N ALA A 139 26.54 20.70 21.52
CA ALA A 139 25.74 20.81 22.73
C ALA A 139 24.41 21.51 22.39
N GLY A 140 23.36 20.72 22.20
CA GLY A 140 22.09 21.21 21.64
C GLY A 140 22.19 21.57 20.15
N GLU A 141 21.34 22.50 19.68
CA GLU A 141 21.22 22.78 18.25
C GLU A 141 22.15 23.83 17.66
N ASP A 142 22.86 24.63 18.49
CA ASP A 142 23.58 25.84 18.01
C ASP A 142 25.07 25.94 18.38
N ARG A 143 25.60 25.00 19.13
CA ARG A 143 27.01 25.05 19.58
C ARG A 143 27.85 23.95 18.96
N TYR A 144 28.34 24.18 17.76
CA TYR A 144 29.18 23.24 17.04
C TYR A 144 30.66 23.42 17.36
N VAL A 145 31.35 22.30 17.55
CA VAL A 145 32.82 22.24 17.72
C VAL A 145 33.37 21.31 16.67
N ASP A 146 34.31 21.78 15.86
CA ASP A 146 35.00 20.96 14.87
C ASP A 146 36.00 20.04 15.58
N VAL A 147 35.91 18.76 15.28
CA VAL A 147 36.73 17.69 15.87
C VAL A 147 37.38 16.80 14.80
N TRP A 148 37.35 17.24 13.55
CA TRP A 148 37.84 16.44 12.41
C TRP A 148 39.36 16.19 12.46
N GLU A 149 40.13 17.19 12.82
CA GLU A 149 41.61 17.04 12.94
C GLU A 149 41.98 15.97 13.96
N ASP A 150 41.34 15.97 15.13
CA ASP A 150 41.59 15.00 16.21
C ASP A 150 41.20 13.57 15.78
N LEU A 151 40.04 13.41 15.12
CA LEU A 151 39.55 12.12 14.63
C LEU A 151 40.36 11.57 13.46
N SER A 152 40.80 12.43 12.55
CA SER A 152 41.61 12.03 11.41
C SER A 152 43.03 11.62 11.83
N ALA A 153 43.60 12.31 12.82
CA ALA A 153 44.91 11.99 13.42
C ALA A 153 44.85 10.71 14.27
N GLY A 154 43.69 10.39 14.85
CA GLY A 154 43.45 9.18 15.65
C GLY A 154 44.22 9.10 16.97
N MET A 155 44.73 10.24 17.46
CA MET A 155 45.61 10.27 18.63
C MET A 155 44.86 10.55 19.95
N THR A 156 43.82 11.36 19.90
CA THR A 156 43.03 11.78 21.07
C THR A 156 41.58 11.29 20.90
N GLY A 157 40.96 10.83 22.01
CA GLY A 157 39.55 10.48 22.01
C GLY A 157 38.66 11.73 22.04
N VAL A 158 37.69 11.83 21.14
CA VAL A 158 36.72 12.91 21.06
C VAL A 158 35.46 12.51 21.78
N LYS A 159 34.94 13.32 22.71
CA LYS A 159 33.65 13.11 23.36
C LYS A 159 32.52 13.33 22.34
N CYS A 160 31.67 12.32 22.13
CA CYS A 160 30.55 12.43 21.17
C CYS A 160 29.47 13.41 21.64
N PHE A 161 29.21 13.47 22.96
CA PHE A 161 28.20 14.32 23.58
C PHE A 161 28.89 15.30 24.55
N PRO A 162 29.03 16.58 24.17
CA PRO A 162 29.93 17.49 24.87
C PRO A 162 29.34 18.14 26.12
N SER A 163 28.00 18.09 26.37
CA SER A 163 27.41 18.72 27.56
C SER A 163 27.79 18.02 28.85
N GLU A 164 28.01 18.78 29.93
CA GLU A 164 28.25 18.25 31.28
C GLU A 164 27.27 18.86 32.30
N PRO A 165 26.25 18.09 32.78
CA PRO A 165 25.93 16.72 32.40
C PRO A 165 25.40 16.62 30.96
N MET A 166 25.55 15.44 30.32
CA MET A 166 25.01 15.16 28.99
C MET A 166 23.51 15.44 28.96
N ALA A 167 23.05 16.08 27.89
CA ALA A 167 21.66 16.47 27.74
C ALA A 167 21.03 15.84 26.48
N PRO A 168 19.74 15.47 26.50
CA PRO A 168 19.01 15.11 25.29
C PRO A 168 19.15 16.22 24.24
N GLY A 169 19.45 15.82 22.99
CA GLY A 169 19.73 16.77 21.92
C GLY A 169 21.21 16.99 21.62
N ASP A 170 22.12 16.62 22.54
CA ASP A 170 23.54 16.54 22.19
C ASP A 170 23.74 15.62 20.99
N ALA A 171 24.63 15.99 20.08
CA ALA A 171 24.82 15.23 18.86
C ALA A 171 26.29 15.20 18.38
N PHE A 172 26.62 14.09 17.76
CA PHE A 172 27.86 13.86 17.05
C PHE A 172 27.59 13.77 15.56
N TYR A 173 28.25 14.58 14.74
CA TYR A 173 28.02 14.73 13.31
C TYR A 173 29.22 14.20 12.52
N ILE A 174 28.93 13.50 11.43
CA ILE A 174 29.90 13.02 10.45
C ILE A 174 29.52 13.63 9.09
N GLY A 175 30.40 14.41 8.51
CA GLY A 175 30.21 15.07 7.22
C GLY A 175 30.85 14.28 6.08
N PHE A 176 30.12 14.05 5.03
CA PHE A 176 30.59 13.39 3.81
C PHE A 176 30.70 14.38 2.66
N GLU A 177 31.67 14.14 1.76
CA GLU A 177 31.90 14.95 0.57
C GLU A 177 30.70 14.82 -0.41
N ASN A 178 30.25 13.58 -0.65
CA ASN A 178 29.20 13.27 -1.59
C ASN A 178 27.90 12.86 -0.89
N SER A 179 26.78 13.02 -1.59
CA SER A 179 25.50 12.47 -1.16
C SER A 179 25.57 10.94 -1.11
N LEU A 180 25.07 10.37 -0.03
CA LEU A 180 24.93 8.94 0.18
C LEU A 180 23.44 8.54 0.21
N ALA A 181 22.61 9.28 -0.51
CA ALA A 181 21.17 9.03 -0.62
C ALA A 181 20.89 7.56 -0.98
N GLY A 182 20.05 6.89 -0.21
CA GLY A 182 19.70 5.49 -0.41
C GLY A 182 20.83 4.49 -0.21
N ASN A 183 22.04 4.91 0.19
CA ASN A 183 23.16 3.99 0.37
C ASN A 183 23.11 3.27 1.72
N ALA A 184 23.59 2.04 1.74
CA ALA A 184 23.94 1.30 2.93
C ALA A 184 25.42 1.46 3.20
N ILE A 185 25.78 1.98 4.38
CA ILE A 185 27.17 2.21 4.77
C ILE A 185 27.51 1.46 6.04
N ARG A 186 28.78 1.08 6.19
CA ARG A 186 29.35 0.58 7.44
C ARG A 186 30.29 1.64 8.00
N LEU A 187 30.01 2.11 9.20
CA LEU A 187 30.93 2.92 9.98
C LEU A 187 31.76 2.00 10.86
N ASN A 188 33.08 1.99 10.70
CA ASN A 188 33.99 1.31 11.60
C ASN A 188 34.49 2.33 12.62
N ILE A 189 34.24 2.05 13.89
CA ILE A 189 34.44 3.01 14.98
C ILE A 189 35.40 2.40 15.99
N GLN A 190 36.42 3.16 16.33
CA GLN A 190 37.27 2.87 17.48
C GLN A 190 36.82 3.78 18.63
N ALA A 191 36.15 3.19 19.60
CA ALA A 191 35.53 3.92 20.70
C ALA A 191 35.89 3.32 22.04
N SER A 192 35.98 4.20 23.06
CA SER A 192 36.14 3.78 24.43
C SER A 192 35.20 4.55 25.35
N VAL A 193 34.63 3.91 26.33
CA VAL A 193 33.81 4.54 27.37
C VAL A 193 34.36 4.19 28.74
N GLU A 194 34.53 5.22 29.56
CA GLU A 194 34.75 5.09 30.99
C GLU A 194 33.38 5.03 31.69
N GLY A 195 32.72 3.90 31.70
CA GLY A 195 31.51 3.75 32.47
C GLY A 195 30.35 3.12 31.71
N ILE A 196 29.94 2.00 32.23
CA ILE A 196 28.82 1.17 31.75
C ILE A 196 27.52 1.79 32.25
N GLY A 197 26.55 2.05 31.40
CA GLY A 197 25.25 2.57 31.81
C GLY A 197 24.14 2.28 30.84
N VAL A 198 24.47 1.98 29.58
CA VAL A 198 23.48 1.78 28.51
C VAL A 198 23.22 0.32 28.22
N ASN A 199 22.02 0.04 27.71
CA ASN A 199 21.70 -1.24 27.11
C ASN A 199 22.32 -1.30 25.70
N PRO A 200 23.30 -2.22 25.44
CA PRO A 200 23.95 -2.30 24.13
C PRO A 200 23.01 -2.60 22.98
N GLY A 201 21.89 -3.28 23.22
CA GLY A 201 20.90 -3.58 22.21
C GLY A 201 19.89 -2.45 21.94
N ARG A 202 19.80 -1.46 22.87
CA ARG A 202 18.92 -0.28 22.75
C ARG A 202 19.59 0.95 23.33
N PRO A 203 20.64 1.45 22.68
CA PRO A 203 21.33 2.65 23.18
C PRO A 203 20.42 3.89 23.08
N PRO A 204 20.57 4.89 23.96
CA PRO A 204 19.76 6.10 23.96
C PRO A 204 20.21 7.10 22.90
N LEU A 205 20.41 6.64 21.67
CA LEU A 205 20.79 7.46 20.53
C LEU A 205 20.01 7.07 19.28
N VAL A 206 19.90 8.02 18.34
CA VAL A 206 19.30 7.82 17.02
C VAL A 206 20.27 8.36 15.97
N TRP A 207 20.43 7.60 14.87
CA TRP A 207 21.16 8.05 13.69
C TRP A 207 20.22 8.72 12.73
N GLU A 208 20.57 9.91 12.23
CA GLU A 208 19.71 10.71 11.37
C GLU A 208 20.52 11.35 10.23
N THR A 209 19.89 11.47 9.04
CA THR A 209 20.42 12.17 7.86
C THR A 209 19.58 13.41 7.55
N TRP A 210 20.22 14.45 7.01
CA TRP A 210 19.53 15.67 6.59
C TRP A 210 18.93 15.52 5.19
N GLN A 211 17.62 15.80 5.05
CA GLN A 211 16.89 15.69 3.79
C GLN A 211 16.50 17.04 3.13
N GLY A 212 17.03 18.15 3.64
CA GLY A 212 16.69 19.49 3.14
C GLY A 212 15.71 20.24 4.03
N GLU A 213 14.63 19.63 4.45
CA GLU A 213 13.63 20.23 5.34
C GLU A 213 13.73 19.75 6.80
N GLY A 214 14.35 18.58 7.02
CA GLY A 214 14.44 17.99 8.35
C GLY A 214 15.44 16.84 8.45
N TRP A 215 15.63 16.40 9.70
CA TRP A 215 16.43 15.22 10.03
C TRP A 215 15.54 13.98 10.02
N VAL A 216 15.93 12.96 9.26
CA VAL A 216 15.22 11.69 9.15
C VAL A 216 16.11 10.56 9.65
N SER A 217 15.51 9.63 10.41
CA SER A 217 16.22 8.51 11.00
C SER A 217 16.77 7.57 9.93
N ALA A 218 18.06 7.24 10.03
CA ALA A 218 18.67 6.14 9.31
C ALA A 218 18.25 4.80 9.95
N ILE A 219 18.04 3.80 9.14
CA ILE A 219 17.62 2.48 9.63
C ILE A 219 18.86 1.68 10.00
N VAL A 220 18.89 1.16 11.23
CA VAL A 220 19.84 0.14 11.67
C VAL A 220 19.13 -1.20 11.52
N PRO A 221 19.48 -2.06 10.55
CA PRO A 221 18.82 -3.35 10.39
C PRO A 221 19.10 -4.24 11.61
N GLU A 222 18.12 -5.01 12.05
CA GLU A 222 18.30 -5.91 13.20
C GLU A 222 19.34 -6.99 12.92
N LEU A 223 19.32 -7.55 11.70
CA LEU A 223 20.24 -8.58 11.24
C LEU A 223 20.65 -8.30 9.79
N LEU A 224 21.95 -8.41 9.50
CA LEU A 224 22.49 -8.32 8.14
C LEU A 224 22.52 -9.68 7.43
N GLY A 225 22.58 -10.77 8.20
CA GLY A 225 22.62 -12.16 7.77
C GLY A 225 22.71 -13.09 8.97
N PRO A 226 22.78 -14.42 8.78
CA PRO A 226 22.89 -15.37 9.88
C PRO A 226 24.14 -15.09 10.72
N GLY A 227 23.95 -14.57 11.94
CA GLY A 227 25.03 -14.31 12.91
C GLY A 227 25.71 -12.95 12.76
N GLU A 228 25.31 -12.09 11.82
CA GLU A 228 25.85 -10.73 11.67
C GLU A 228 24.93 -9.71 12.35
N VAL A 229 25.49 -8.95 13.31
CA VAL A 229 24.82 -7.88 14.04
C VAL A 229 25.13 -6.55 13.36
N ALA A 230 24.11 -5.72 13.13
CA ALA A 230 24.30 -4.43 12.46
C ALA A 230 25.03 -3.41 13.32
N ASP A 231 24.85 -3.40 14.64
CA ASP A 231 25.61 -2.58 15.59
C ASP A 231 26.40 -3.47 16.56
N SER A 232 27.71 -3.57 16.35
CA SER A 232 28.63 -4.24 17.26
C SER A 232 29.31 -3.28 18.23
N THR A 233 29.07 -1.95 18.12
CA THR A 233 29.64 -0.93 19.02
C THR A 233 28.90 -0.84 20.36
N GLY A 234 27.67 -1.38 20.42
CA GLY A 234 26.80 -1.29 21.59
C GLY A 234 26.50 0.16 21.98
N GLY A 235 26.19 1.01 20.99
CA GLY A 235 25.94 2.43 21.18
C GLY A 235 27.21 3.23 21.42
N LEU A 236 28.23 3.04 20.62
CA LEU A 236 29.54 3.72 20.69
C LEU A 236 30.34 3.41 21.96
N ASN A 237 30.05 2.32 22.68
CA ASN A 237 30.68 1.96 23.95
C ASN A 237 31.93 1.10 23.81
N ARG A 238 32.23 0.61 22.62
CA ARG A 238 33.38 -0.25 22.33
C ARG A 238 33.78 -0.16 20.87
N ASP A 239 34.96 -0.65 20.54
CA ASP A 239 35.39 -0.84 19.17
C ASP A 239 34.43 -1.77 18.44
N GLY A 240 34.04 -1.39 17.24
CA GLY A 240 33.11 -2.16 16.43
C GLY A 240 32.70 -1.46 15.15
N SER A 241 31.65 -1.98 14.54
CA SER A 241 31.05 -1.37 13.36
C SER A 241 29.54 -1.26 13.50
N ILE A 242 28.99 -0.27 12.83
CA ILE A 242 27.54 -0.10 12.68
C ILE A 242 27.20 0.02 11.21
N VAL A 243 26.15 -0.69 10.78
CA VAL A 243 25.61 -0.59 9.42
C VAL A 243 24.35 0.25 9.45
N LEU A 244 24.30 1.24 8.58
CA LEU A 244 23.22 2.21 8.46
C LEU A 244 22.68 2.20 7.03
N LEU A 245 21.36 2.11 6.89
CA LEU A 245 20.64 2.36 5.65
C LEU A 245 20.19 3.81 5.67
N LEU A 246 20.76 4.61 4.79
CA LEU A 246 20.48 6.04 4.72
C LEU A 246 19.19 6.28 3.94
N ALA A 247 18.50 7.35 4.28
CA ALA A 247 17.25 7.73 3.63
C ALA A 247 17.43 8.00 2.13
N ALA A 248 16.34 7.96 1.37
CA ALA A 248 16.35 8.16 -0.08
C ALA A 248 16.87 9.54 -0.52
N GLU A 249 16.86 10.52 0.39
CA GLU A 249 17.44 11.83 0.17
C GLU A 249 18.54 12.11 1.20
N HIS A 250 19.60 12.78 0.76
CA HIS A 250 20.72 13.21 1.60
C HIS A 250 21.26 14.53 1.05
N GLN A 251 20.70 15.63 1.54
CA GLN A 251 20.99 16.98 1.06
C GLN A 251 22.16 17.61 1.82
N PRO A 252 22.94 18.51 1.20
CA PRO A 252 23.99 19.21 1.88
C PRO A 252 23.44 20.28 2.84
N LEU A 253 24.07 20.42 4.01
CA LEU A 253 23.76 21.43 5.02
C LEU A 253 25.03 22.09 5.51
N THR A 254 24.97 23.40 5.85
CA THR A 254 26.09 24.10 6.47
C THR A 254 25.91 24.12 7.99
N LEU A 255 26.81 23.46 8.73
CA LEU A 255 26.84 23.43 10.19
C LEU A 255 28.21 23.89 10.67
N GLY A 256 28.26 24.76 11.67
CA GLY A 256 29.53 25.27 12.22
C GLY A 256 30.47 25.91 11.17
N GLY A 257 29.92 26.43 10.05
CA GLY A 257 30.69 26.97 8.93
C GLY A 257 31.18 25.93 7.91
N VAL A 258 30.92 24.65 8.12
CA VAL A 258 31.33 23.56 7.21
C VAL A 258 30.12 23.09 6.41
N ARG A 259 30.21 23.04 5.08
CA ARG A 259 29.19 22.51 4.19
C ARG A 259 29.53 21.07 3.84
N ALA A 260 28.62 20.13 4.21
CA ALA A 260 28.77 18.71 3.93
C ALA A 260 27.42 18.03 3.88
N HIS A 261 27.39 16.74 3.48
CA HIS A 261 26.25 15.87 3.63
C HIS A 261 26.34 15.19 5.01
N TRP A 262 25.41 15.52 5.90
CA TRP A 262 25.56 15.19 7.32
C TRP A 262 24.76 13.95 7.73
N LEU A 263 25.46 13.08 8.46
CA LEU A 263 24.89 12.02 9.30
C LEU A 263 25.16 12.42 10.76
N ARG A 264 24.14 12.35 11.63
CA ARG A 264 24.33 12.63 13.06
C ARG A 264 23.88 11.48 13.94
N ALA A 265 24.57 11.26 15.05
CA ALA A 265 24.12 10.48 16.19
C ALA A 265 23.61 11.44 17.26
N ARG A 266 22.31 11.48 17.51
CA ARG A 266 21.68 12.39 18.48
C ARG A 266 21.25 11.64 19.71
N LEU A 267 21.57 12.22 20.89
CA LEU A 267 21.19 11.67 22.19
C LEU A 267 19.70 11.83 22.45
N LEU A 268 19.03 10.74 22.80
CA LEU A 268 17.62 10.69 23.15
C LEU A 268 17.42 10.83 24.67
N PRO A 269 16.22 11.26 25.12
CA PRO A 269 15.84 11.17 26.52
C PRO A 269 15.92 9.73 27.05
N ALA A 270 16.40 9.58 28.27
CA ALA A 270 16.44 8.27 28.93
C ALA A 270 15.04 7.76 29.25
N THR A 271 14.82 6.46 29.07
CA THR A 271 13.61 5.74 29.45
C THR A 271 13.98 4.51 30.32
N ALA A 272 12.99 3.80 30.83
CA ALA A 272 13.26 2.64 31.68
C ALA A 272 14.02 1.52 30.95
N ASP A 273 13.76 1.36 29.66
CA ASP A 273 14.39 0.37 28.76
C ASP A 273 15.63 0.92 28.02
N ARG A 274 15.83 2.24 28.01
CA ARG A 274 16.99 2.95 27.44
C ARG A 274 17.63 3.86 28.47
N PRO A 275 18.46 3.33 29.38
CA PRO A 275 19.12 4.12 30.40
C PRO A 275 20.12 5.11 29.76
N ALA A 276 20.31 6.27 30.42
CA ALA A 276 21.25 7.30 30.00
C ALA A 276 22.70 6.81 30.05
N TYR A 277 23.55 7.37 29.20
CA TYR A 277 25.00 7.27 29.37
C TYR A 277 25.43 7.89 30.70
N ARG A 278 26.35 7.22 31.40
CA ARG A 278 27.00 7.79 32.61
C ARG A 278 28.18 8.65 32.27
N ALA A 279 28.85 8.38 31.16
CA ALA A 279 29.92 9.18 30.58
C ALA A 279 29.78 9.23 29.06
N SER A 280 30.16 10.32 28.41
CA SER A 280 30.14 10.46 26.97
C SER A 280 31.05 9.42 26.31
N PRO A 281 30.58 8.66 25.30
CA PRO A 281 31.45 7.84 24.48
C PRO A 281 32.58 8.68 23.89
N GLN A 282 33.79 8.11 23.85
CA GLN A 282 34.95 8.73 23.25
C GLN A 282 35.33 7.97 21.99
N VAL A 283 35.28 8.63 20.84
CA VAL A 283 35.66 8.08 19.55
C VAL A 283 37.04 8.56 19.17
N ARG A 284 37.93 7.63 18.82
CA ARG A 284 39.31 7.94 18.41
C ARG A 284 39.46 7.97 16.89
N ARG A 285 38.76 7.10 16.19
CA ARG A 285 38.85 6.99 14.75
C ARG A 285 37.52 6.47 14.16
N ILE A 286 37.18 7.04 13.01
CA ILE A 286 36.03 6.58 12.23
C ILE A 286 36.47 6.42 10.79
N THR A 287 36.07 5.29 10.17
CA THR A 287 36.13 5.06 8.74
C THR A 287 34.78 4.58 8.25
N ALA A 288 34.50 4.82 6.98
CA ALA A 288 33.23 4.42 6.38
C ALA A 288 33.49 3.56 5.14
N ASP A 289 32.74 2.47 5.00
CA ASP A 289 32.76 1.60 3.83
C ASP A 289 31.38 1.52 3.21
N SER A 290 31.33 1.41 1.87
CA SER A 290 30.08 1.13 1.17
C SER A 290 29.68 -0.32 1.34
N MET A 291 28.43 -0.57 1.71
CA MET A 291 27.85 -1.91 1.88
C MET A 291 26.83 -2.24 0.81
N GLY A 292 26.19 -1.23 0.21
CA GLY A 292 25.14 -1.42 -0.76
C GLY A 292 24.31 -0.19 -1.01
N GLY A 293 23.16 -0.38 -1.66
CA GLY A 293 22.19 0.68 -1.90
C GLY A 293 20.76 0.13 -1.88
N THR A 294 19.84 0.99 -1.51
CA THR A 294 18.41 0.69 -1.43
C THR A 294 17.66 1.48 -2.49
N VAL A 295 16.77 0.82 -3.20
CA VAL A 295 15.93 1.43 -4.25
C VAL A 295 14.53 0.85 -4.18
N VAL A 296 13.54 1.69 -4.45
CA VAL A 296 12.14 1.27 -4.50
C VAL A 296 11.90 0.37 -5.70
N ALA A 297 11.24 -0.75 -5.48
CA ALA A 297 10.79 -1.66 -6.52
C ALA A 297 9.28 -1.94 -6.40
N GLU A 298 8.68 -2.31 -7.51
CA GLU A 298 7.25 -2.54 -7.65
C GLU A 298 6.97 -3.94 -8.23
N HIS A 299 5.92 -4.60 -7.73
CA HIS A 299 5.45 -5.86 -8.29
C HIS A 299 4.73 -5.61 -9.62
N SER A 300 5.51 -5.35 -10.64
CA SER A 300 5.04 -5.12 -12.00
C SER A 300 6.03 -5.65 -13.03
N GLU A 301 5.53 -5.92 -14.22
CA GLU A 301 6.33 -6.21 -15.39
C GLU A 301 6.23 -5.04 -16.35
N VAL A 302 7.37 -4.50 -16.76
CA VAL A 302 7.43 -3.41 -17.74
C VAL A 302 7.46 -4.00 -19.14
N VAL A 303 6.49 -3.64 -19.95
CA VAL A 303 6.43 -3.94 -21.38
C VAL A 303 6.89 -2.70 -22.15
N VAL A 304 7.91 -2.86 -22.99
CA VAL A 304 8.48 -1.75 -23.76
C VAL A 304 8.27 -1.95 -25.24
N ARG A 305 8.02 -0.85 -25.97
CA ARG A 305 7.88 -0.80 -27.42
C ARG A 305 6.84 -1.79 -27.98
N ASP A 306 5.68 -1.89 -27.32
CA ASP A 306 4.59 -2.76 -27.77
C ASP A 306 3.89 -2.13 -28.98
N VAL A 307 3.98 -2.80 -30.13
CA VAL A 307 3.32 -2.38 -31.38
C VAL A 307 1.91 -2.94 -31.40
N VAL A 308 0.93 -2.10 -31.08
CA VAL A 308 -0.48 -2.50 -30.96
C VAL A 308 -1.21 -2.61 -32.29
N GLY A 309 -0.68 -1.96 -33.36
CA GLY A 309 -1.26 -2.10 -34.69
C GLY A 309 -0.84 -1.04 -35.70
N LYS A 310 -1.60 -0.97 -36.79
CA LYS A 310 -1.48 0.06 -37.82
C LYS A 310 -2.84 0.73 -38.05
N SER A 311 -2.84 2.04 -38.17
CA SER A 311 -4.03 2.82 -38.52
C SER A 311 -4.56 2.49 -39.92
N ASN A 312 -5.88 2.57 -40.05
CA ASN A 312 -6.58 2.49 -41.34
C ASN A 312 -7.10 3.86 -41.81
N GLY A 313 -6.67 4.97 -41.19
CA GLY A 313 -7.07 6.33 -41.50
C GLY A 313 -8.54 6.67 -41.23
N LYS A 314 -9.31 5.81 -40.55
CA LYS A 314 -10.73 6.04 -40.28
C LYS A 314 -10.95 6.41 -38.78
N PRO A 315 -11.98 7.18 -38.48
CA PRO A 315 -12.40 7.43 -37.09
C PRO A 315 -12.75 6.17 -36.32
N ASP A 316 -12.78 6.28 -34.99
CA ASP A 316 -13.26 5.24 -34.06
C ASP A 316 -12.49 3.91 -34.13
N GLN A 317 -11.18 3.99 -34.40
CA GLN A 317 -10.30 2.82 -34.41
C GLN A 317 -10.03 2.32 -33.00
N THR A 318 -10.01 0.99 -32.85
CA THR A 318 -9.67 0.34 -31.58
C THR A 318 -8.50 -0.62 -31.76
N PHE A 319 -7.60 -0.61 -30.78
CA PHE A 319 -6.46 -1.51 -30.70
C PHE A 319 -6.40 -2.14 -29.31
N ARG A 320 -5.54 -3.12 -29.11
CA ARG A 320 -5.31 -3.72 -27.80
C ARG A 320 -3.85 -3.89 -27.51
N CYS A 321 -3.43 -3.56 -26.29
CA CYS A 321 -2.09 -3.88 -25.81
C CYS A 321 -1.90 -5.38 -25.60
N GLY A 322 -0.65 -5.84 -25.64
CA GLY A 322 -0.30 -7.25 -25.60
C GLY A 322 -0.54 -7.92 -24.24
N ARG A 323 -0.58 -7.15 -23.15
CA ARG A 323 -0.74 -7.66 -21.78
C ARG A 323 -1.69 -6.81 -20.95
N THR A 324 -2.50 -7.49 -20.13
CA THR A 324 -3.49 -6.90 -19.22
C THR A 324 -3.50 -7.66 -17.88
N PRO A 325 -3.95 -7.05 -16.77
CA PRO A 325 -4.39 -5.66 -16.61
C PRO A 325 -3.22 -4.68 -16.71
N VAL A 326 -3.51 -3.45 -17.09
CA VAL A 326 -2.51 -2.38 -17.16
C VAL A 326 -2.61 -1.53 -15.91
N LEU A 327 -1.46 -1.24 -15.28
CA LEU A 327 -1.40 -0.42 -14.08
C LEU A 327 -1.65 1.07 -14.40
N PRO A 328 -1.99 1.90 -13.40
CA PRO A 328 -2.08 3.35 -13.59
C PRO A 328 -0.80 3.91 -14.22
N ARG A 329 -0.97 4.83 -15.16
CA ARG A 329 0.13 5.37 -15.99
C ARG A 329 1.06 6.26 -15.20
N GLU A 330 2.32 6.28 -15.62
CA GLU A 330 3.32 7.29 -15.25
C GLU A 330 3.65 8.17 -16.45
N ASP A 331 4.23 9.35 -16.22
CA ASP A 331 4.49 10.37 -17.25
C ASP A 331 5.29 9.87 -18.45
N HIS A 332 6.14 8.87 -18.28
CA HIS A 332 6.94 8.28 -19.33
C HIS A 332 6.23 7.18 -20.13
N GLU A 333 5.08 6.72 -19.68
CA GLU A 333 4.28 5.67 -20.31
C GLU A 333 3.35 6.29 -21.36
N THR A 334 3.86 6.47 -22.57
CA THR A 334 3.20 7.24 -23.64
C THR A 334 2.82 6.37 -24.83
N LEU A 335 1.79 6.79 -25.56
CA LEU A 335 1.44 6.23 -26.85
C LEU A 335 2.07 7.08 -27.96
N GLU A 336 2.71 6.42 -28.89
CA GLU A 336 3.39 7.01 -30.04
C GLU A 336 2.76 6.52 -31.33
N VAL A 337 2.58 7.43 -32.26
CA VAL A 337 2.13 7.15 -33.64
C VAL A 337 3.22 7.58 -34.62
N ASP A 338 3.65 6.66 -35.48
CA ASP A 338 4.62 6.97 -36.53
C ASP A 338 3.96 7.90 -37.55
N GLY A 339 4.43 9.13 -37.64
CA GLY A 339 4.08 10.05 -38.74
C GLY A 339 4.98 9.83 -39.96
N ASP A 340 4.79 10.64 -41.01
CA ASP A 340 5.55 10.53 -42.29
C ASP A 340 7.06 10.74 -42.10
N GLU A 341 7.48 11.62 -41.20
CA GLU A 341 8.90 11.93 -40.93
C GLU A 341 9.26 11.90 -39.44
N THR A 342 8.28 11.89 -38.53
CA THR A 342 8.49 11.99 -37.08
C THR A 342 7.54 11.10 -36.29
N VAL A 343 7.98 10.63 -35.13
CA VAL A 343 7.14 9.97 -34.17
C VAL A 343 6.42 11.03 -33.33
N VAL A 344 5.10 10.92 -33.22
CA VAL A 344 4.26 11.88 -32.50
C VAL A 344 3.66 11.22 -31.27
N GLN A 345 3.81 11.88 -30.12
CA GLN A 345 3.18 11.43 -28.88
C GLN A 345 1.73 11.89 -28.81
N TRP A 346 0.87 11.01 -28.31
CA TRP A 346 -0.54 11.26 -28.08
C TRP A 346 -0.82 11.32 -26.58
N ILE A 347 -1.87 12.07 -26.21
CA ILE A 347 -2.26 12.32 -24.82
C ILE A 347 -3.43 11.43 -24.46
N GLU A 348 -3.33 10.71 -23.33
CA GLU A 348 -4.43 9.92 -22.80
C GLU A 348 -5.50 10.83 -22.19
N VAL A 349 -6.76 10.58 -22.54
CA VAL A 349 -7.94 11.25 -22.01
C VAL A 349 -8.93 10.20 -21.52
N SER A 350 -9.74 10.57 -20.53
CA SER A 350 -10.81 9.68 -20.02
C SER A 350 -11.92 9.48 -21.06
N ASP A 351 -12.25 10.54 -21.79
CA ASP A 351 -13.23 10.56 -22.88
C ASP A 351 -12.88 11.66 -23.89
N PHE A 352 -13.66 11.74 -24.98
CA PHE A 352 -13.42 12.68 -26.08
C PHE A 352 -14.38 13.88 -26.09
N VAL A 353 -15.12 14.13 -25.01
CA VAL A 353 -16.16 15.19 -25.00
C VAL A 353 -15.57 16.56 -25.28
N ASP A 354 -14.43 16.86 -24.66
CA ASP A 354 -13.72 18.15 -24.79
C ASP A 354 -12.62 18.14 -25.87
N SER A 355 -12.56 17.09 -26.71
CA SER A 355 -11.53 16.97 -27.76
C SER A 355 -11.98 17.62 -29.06
N ASP A 356 -11.16 18.50 -29.61
CA ASP A 356 -11.31 19.04 -30.96
C ASP A 356 -10.76 18.07 -32.01
N SER A 357 -11.10 18.28 -33.31
CA SER A 357 -10.76 17.38 -34.40
C SER A 357 -9.26 17.15 -34.63
N ASP A 358 -8.42 18.09 -34.18
CA ASP A 358 -6.98 18.09 -34.38
C ASP A 358 -6.20 17.66 -33.10
N ASP A 359 -6.90 17.45 -32.00
CA ASP A 359 -6.27 17.05 -30.74
C ASP A 359 -5.78 15.60 -30.80
N LEU A 360 -4.52 15.40 -30.48
CA LEU A 360 -3.87 14.09 -30.49
C LEU A 360 -4.23 13.32 -29.23
N HIS A 361 -5.51 12.98 -29.10
CA HIS A 361 -6.07 12.31 -27.92
C HIS A 361 -6.40 10.85 -28.20
N PHE A 362 -6.18 9.99 -27.18
CA PHE A 362 -6.62 8.60 -27.19
C PHE A 362 -7.18 8.23 -25.81
N ALA A 363 -8.03 7.23 -25.74
CA ALA A 363 -8.53 6.67 -24.49
C ALA A 363 -8.02 5.24 -24.32
N TRP A 364 -7.65 4.86 -23.09
CA TRP A 364 -7.08 3.54 -22.80
C TRP A 364 -7.74 2.89 -21.59
N ASP A 365 -8.43 1.77 -21.82
CA ASP A 365 -9.05 0.96 -20.78
C ASP A 365 -8.00 0.04 -20.13
N SER A 366 -7.71 0.27 -18.87
CA SER A 366 -6.73 -0.49 -18.07
C SER A 366 -7.09 -1.97 -17.88
N PHE A 367 -8.39 -2.33 -17.91
CA PHE A 367 -8.85 -3.70 -17.70
C PHE A 367 -8.76 -4.55 -18.96
N THR A 368 -9.29 -4.00 -20.05
CA THR A 368 -9.37 -4.72 -21.32
C THR A 368 -8.13 -4.54 -22.18
N GLY A 369 -7.30 -3.52 -21.84
CA GLY A 369 -6.17 -3.10 -22.66
C GLY A 369 -6.59 -2.45 -23.99
N GLU A 370 -7.87 -2.06 -24.12
CA GLU A 370 -8.42 -1.46 -25.32
C GLU A 370 -7.99 0.01 -25.43
N ILE A 371 -7.37 0.35 -26.53
CA ILE A 371 -6.95 1.71 -26.90
C ILE A 371 -7.91 2.19 -27.98
N ARG A 372 -8.54 3.34 -27.76
CA ARG A 372 -9.50 3.95 -28.70
C ARG A 372 -9.02 5.31 -29.15
N PHE A 373 -9.24 5.60 -30.42
CA PHE A 373 -9.02 6.90 -31.04
C PHE A 373 -10.34 7.63 -31.26
N GLY A 374 -10.23 8.92 -31.53
CA GLY A 374 -11.35 9.84 -31.62
C GLY A 374 -12.49 9.39 -32.51
N PRO A 375 -13.74 9.40 -32.02
CA PRO A 375 -14.93 9.00 -32.79
C PRO A 375 -15.46 10.14 -33.68
N LEU A 376 -16.14 9.75 -34.75
CA LEU A 376 -16.95 10.65 -35.57
C LEU A 376 -18.41 10.54 -35.12
N ILE A 377 -18.93 11.57 -34.47
CA ILE A 377 -20.27 11.55 -33.87
C ILE A 377 -21.27 12.30 -34.73
N ARG A 378 -22.42 11.67 -35.01
CA ARG A 378 -23.56 12.31 -35.66
C ARG A 378 -24.47 12.94 -34.62
N TYR A 379 -24.66 14.25 -34.74
CA TYR A 379 -25.54 15.00 -33.85
C TYR A 379 -27.00 15.01 -34.36
N PRO A 380 -27.97 15.36 -33.45
CA PRO A 380 -29.39 15.41 -33.84
C PRO A 380 -29.72 16.40 -34.93
N ASP A 381 -28.90 17.42 -35.13
CA ASP A 381 -29.02 18.42 -36.23
C ASP A 381 -28.56 17.89 -37.59
N GLY A 382 -28.06 16.65 -37.65
CA GLY A 382 -27.53 15.99 -38.83
C GLY A 382 -26.06 16.28 -39.10
N THR A 383 -25.40 17.12 -38.30
CA THR A 383 -23.95 17.42 -38.47
C THR A 383 -23.11 16.23 -37.97
N MET A 384 -21.95 16.06 -38.59
CA MET A 384 -20.93 15.10 -38.20
C MET A 384 -19.77 15.88 -37.60
N ARG A 385 -19.35 15.52 -36.38
CA ARG A 385 -18.18 16.15 -35.73
C ARG A 385 -17.18 15.08 -35.35
N GLN A 386 -15.91 15.34 -35.68
CA GLN A 386 -14.78 14.52 -35.26
C GLN A 386 -14.34 15.01 -33.88
N HIS A 387 -14.20 14.07 -32.92
CA HIS A 387 -13.70 14.32 -31.58
C HIS A 387 -12.36 13.61 -31.40
N GLY A 388 -11.26 14.39 -31.37
CA GLY A 388 -9.90 13.89 -31.38
C GLY A 388 -9.40 13.56 -32.80
N ALA A 389 -8.11 13.69 -33.03
CA ALA A 389 -7.46 13.41 -34.31
C ALA A 389 -7.56 11.94 -34.72
N VAL A 390 -7.44 11.67 -35.98
CA VAL A 390 -7.38 10.33 -36.57
C VAL A 390 -5.96 10.05 -37.02
N PRO A 391 -5.30 8.98 -36.54
CA PRO A 391 -3.97 8.61 -37.04
C PRO A 391 -4.00 8.35 -38.55
N ALA A 392 -2.97 8.81 -39.28
CA ALA A 392 -2.87 8.65 -40.71
C ALA A 392 -2.94 7.17 -41.15
N ASP A 393 -3.44 6.95 -42.37
CA ASP A 393 -3.53 5.57 -42.91
C ASP A 393 -2.13 4.94 -43.02
N GLY A 394 -1.99 3.71 -42.52
CA GLY A 394 -0.72 2.99 -42.49
C GLY A 394 0.21 3.37 -41.32
N ALA A 395 -0.08 4.42 -40.54
CA ALA A 395 0.71 4.81 -39.39
C ALA A 395 0.77 3.70 -38.37
N ARG A 396 1.97 3.42 -37.86
CA ARG A 396 2.19 2.40 -36.81
C ARG A 396 1.88 3.01 -35.45
N ILE A 397 1.10 2.30 -34.68
CA ILE A 397 0.72 2.68 -33.30
C ILE A 397 1.50 1.84 -32.34
N ARG A 398 2.21 2.49 -31.41
CA ARG A 398 3.12 1.86 -30.47
C ARG A 398 2.95 2.46 -29.08
N LEU A 399 2.94 1.60 -28.07
CA LEU A 399 3.14 2.00 -26.69
C LEU A 399 4.65 2.03 -26.40
N ASN A 400 5.16 3.16 -25.93
CA ASN A 400 6.58 3.30 -25.61
C ASN A 400 6.95 2.37 -24.43
N ALA A 401 6.20 2.49 -23.35
CA ALA A 401 6.26 1.57 -22.21
C ALA A 401 4.90 1.51 -21.53
N TYR A 402 4.63 0.44 -20.79
CA TYR A 402 3.56 0.35 -19.81
C TYR A 402 3.85 -0.77 -18.82
N ARG A 403 3.26 -0.65 -17.62
CA ARG A 403 3.38 -1.67 -16.56
C ARG A 403 2.13 -2.53 -16.52
N THR A 404 2.35 -3.83 -16.31
CA THR A 404 1.30 -4.84 -16.16
C THR A 404 1.55 -5.68 -14.92
N GLY A 405 0.50 -6.27 -14.34
CA GLY A 405 0.59 -7.08 -13.13
C GLY A 405 -0.08 -6.42 -11.93
N GLY A 406 0.64 -6.24 -10.85
CA GLY A 406 0.08 -5.74 -9.58
C GLY A 406 -0.75 -6.79 -8.85
N GLY A 407 -1.66 -6.32 -8.00
CA GLY A 407 -2.54 -7.16 -7.20
C GLY A 407 -1.97 -7.54 -5.84
N SER A 408 -2.85 -8.11 -4.99
CA SER A 408 -2.53 -8.48 -3.61
C SER A 408 -1.47 -9.59 -3.49
N ALA A 409 -1.24 -10.34 -4.57
CA ALA A 409 -0.21 -11.38 -4.62
C ALA A 409 1.22 -10.82 -4.50
N GLY A 410 1.40 -9.52 -4.78
CA GLY A 410 2.66 -8.81 -4.59
C GLY A 410 2.97 -8.44 -3.13
N ASN A 411 2.04 -8.55 -2.20
CA ASN A 411 2.28 -8.25 -0.78
C ASN A 411 3.06 -9.39 -0.12
N VAL A 412 4.35 -9.47 -0.41
CA VAL A 412 5.24 -10.52 0.09
C VAL A 412 5.89 -10.10 1.40
N GLY A 413 6.24 -11.09 2.25
CA GLY A 413 6.88 -10.85 3.55
C GLY A 413 8.30 -10.29 3.44
N ALA A 414 8.84 -9.81 4.57
CA ALA A 414 10.23 -9.40 4.66
C ALA A 414 11.18 -10.57 4.33
N ASN A 415 12.34 -10.24 3.76
CA ASN A 415 13.41 -11.19 3.40
C ASN A 415 12.99 -12.32 2.42
N THR A 416 11.94 -12.11 1.63
CA THR A 416 11.48 -13.09 0.63
C THR A 416 12.02 -12.82 -0.78
N LEU A 417 12.38 -11.57 -1.08
CA LEU A 417 12.92 -11.13 -2.37
C LEU A 417 14.44 -11.25 -2.37
N THR A 418 14.93 -12.41 -2.75
CA THR A 418 16.36 -12.75 -2.65
C THR A 418 16.99 -13.23 -3.96
N SER A 419 16.18 -13.44 -5.00
CA SER A 419 16.64 -13.95 -6.30
C SER A 419 16.80 -12.83 -7.31
N LEU A 420 18.04 -12.43 -7.61
CA LEU A 420 18.35 -11.44 -8.64
C LEU A 420 18.15 -12.07 -10.02
N GLN A 421 17.26 -11.54 -10.83
CA GLN A 421 16.97 -12.02 -12.19
C GLN A 421 17.83 -11.30 -13.24
N THR A 422 18.25 -10.08 -12.95
CA THR A 422 19.13 -9.28 -13.79
C THR A 422 20.55 -9.35 -13.23
N ALA A 423 21.52 -9.81 -14.00
CA ALA A 423 22.91 -9.87 -13.54
C ALA A 423 23.48 -8.46 -13.32
N LEU A 424 23.84 -8.14 -12.09
CA LEU A 424 24.50 -6.91 -11.73
C LEU A 424 25.95 -7.19 -11.26
N PRO A 425 26.93 -6.53 -11.87
CA PRO A 425 28.31 -6.67 -11.44
C PRO A 425 28.47 -6.21 -9.98
N TYR A 426 29.26 -6.95 -9.19
CA TYR A 426 29.64 -6.60 -7.82
C TYR A 426 28.52 -6.60 -6.78
N ILE A 427 27.31 -6.97 -7.13
CA ILE A 427 26.22 -7.21 -6.19
C ILE A 427 26.26 -8.69 -5.76
N SER A 428 26.40 -8.92 -4.47
CA SER A 428 26.49 -10.26 -3.86
C SER A 428 25.13 -10.87 -3.54
N ARG A 429 24.21 -10.03 -3.08
CA ARG A 429 22.85 -10.43 -2.69
C ARG A 429 21.90 -9.24 -2.77
N VAL A 430 20.62 -9.55 -2.85
CA VAL A 430 19.52 -8.58 -2.72
C VAL A 430 18.52 -9.08 -1.69
N GLN A 431 17.89 -8.18 -0.96
CA GLN A 431 16.83 -8.54 -0.03
C GLN A 431 15.91 -7.34 0.23
N ASN A 432 14.66 -7.63 0.61
CA ASN A 432 13.75 -6.66 1.16
C ASN A 432 13.74 -6.80 2.69
N LEU A 433 14.17 -5.77 3.40
CA LEU A 433 14.19 -5.78 4.86
C LEU A 433 12.79 -5.62 5.46
N LEU A 434 11.90 -4.93 4.75
CA LEU A 434 10.52 -4.74 5.11
C LEU A 434 9.61 -5.53 4.16
N PRO A 435 8.37 -5.87 4.56
CA PRO A 435 7.42 -6.51 3.66
C PRO A 435 6.97 -5.57 2.55
N ALA A 436 6.71 -6.12 1.35
CA ALA A 436 6.09 -5.40 0.26
C ALA A 436 4.62 -5.08 0.57
N ARG A 437 4.16 -3.88 0.16
CA ARG A 437 2.83 -3.34 0.54
C ARG A 437 2.15 -2.62 -0.61
N GLY A 438 0.85 -2.37 -0.45
CA GLY A 438 0.06 -1.56 -1.37
C GLY A 438 -0.48 -2.33 -2.58
N GLY A 439 -0.20 -3.63 -2.69
CA GLY A 439 -0.78 -4.47 -3.74
C GLY A 439 -2.27 -4.73 -3.50
N VAL A 440 -3.12 -4.34 -4.44
CA VAL A 440 -4.56 -4.54 -4.40
C VAL A 440 -5.03 -5.06 -5.76
N ASP A 441 -5.88 -6.08 -5.75
CA ASP A 441 -6.46 -6.62 -6.98
C ASP A 441 -7.41 -5.61 -7.61
N ALA A 442 -7.59 -5.71 -8.92
CA ALA A 442 -8.56 -4.90 -9.63
C ALA A 442 -9.98 -5.05 -9.04
N GLU A 443 -10.74 -3.96 -9.04
CA GLU A 443 -12.08 -3.93 -8.49
C GLU A 443 -12.99 -4.90 -9.23
N THR A 444 -13.77 -5.69 -8.50
CA THR A 444 -14.76 -6.59 -9.10
C THR A 444 -15.99 -5.81 -9.57
N VAL A 445 -16.66 -6.30 -10.63
CA VAL A 445 -17.90 -5.70 -11.14
C VAL A 445 -18.98 -5.61 -10.05
N GLU A 446 -19.04 -6.58 -9.14
CA GLU A 446 -19.97 -6.57 -8.00
C GLU A 446 -19.71 -5.38 -7.05
N ASN A 447 -18.45 -5.03 -6.82
CA ASN A 447 -18.12 -3.86 -6.01
C ASN A 447 -18.52 -2.55 -6.71
N VAL A 448 -18.29 -2.45 -8.01
CA VAL A 448 -18.70 -1.28 -8.80
C VAL A 448 -20.23 -1.14 -8.77
N LYS A 449 -21.00 -2.23 -8.93
CA LYS A 449 -22.47 -2.24 -8.82
C LYS A 449 -22.98 -1.74 -7.46
N ARG A 450 -22.22 -1.98 -6.38
CA ARG A 450 -22.56 -1.46 -5.05
C ARG A 450 -22.19 0.01 -4.88
N ARG A 451 -21.03 0.41 -5.39
CA ARG A 451 -20.48 1.75 -5.26
C ARG A 451 -21.21 2.79 -6.13
N GLY A 452 -21.53 2.44 -7.38
CA GLY A 452 -22.13 3.35 -8.36
C GLY A 452 -23.36 4.12 -7.87
N PRO A 453 -24.41 3.45 -7.33
CA PRO A 453 -25.61 4.15 -6.83
C PRO A 453 -25.36 5.08 -5.66
N GLN A 454 -24.36 4.78 -4.82
CA GLN A 454 -24.00 5.64 -3.68
C GLN A 454 -23.34 6.94 -4.17
N SER A 455 -22.47 6.84 -5.15
CA SER A 455 -21.79 7.98 -5.77
C SER A 455 -22.73 8.93 -6.50
N LEU A 456 -23.70 8.40 -7.25
CA LEU A 456 -24.73 9.20 -7.96
C LEU A 456 -25.53 10.10 -7.03
N ARG A 457 -25.82 9.65 -5.80
CA ARG A 457 -26.61 10.42 -4.82
C ARG A 457 -25.88 11.61 -4.24
N ALA A 458 -24.59 11.63 -4.30
CA ALA A 458 -23.77 12.56 -3.53
C ALA A 458 -23.20 13.76 -4.32
N GLY A 459 -23.47 13.86 -5.62
CA GLY A 459 -23.19 15.06 -6.41
C GLY A 459 -21.72 15.46 -6.60
N GLY A 460 -20.75 14.62 -6.22
CA GLY A 460 -19.33 14.81 -6.54
C GLY A 460 -18.59 15.94 -5.81
N ARG A 461 -19.20 16.62 -4.82
CA ARG A 461 -18.56 17.68 -4.03
C ARG A 461 -18.32 17.25 -2.59
N ALA A 462 -17.19 17.67 -2.02
CA ALA A 462 -16.82 17.44 -0.62
C ALA A 462 -17.29 18.60 0.24
N VAL A 463 -18.46 18.45 0.87
CA VAL A 463 -19.11 19.49 1.71
C VAL A 463 -19.35 18.97 3.12
N THR A 464 -19.88 17.78 3.27
CA THR A 464 -20.19 17.15 4.55
C THR A 464 -19.13 16.12 4.94
N VAL A 465 -19.08 15.74 6.23
CA VAL A 465 -18.23 14.66 6.73
C VAL A 465 -18.37 13.39 5.86
N SER A 466 -19.60 12.99 5.58
CA SER A 466 -19.87 11.79 4.76
C SER A 466 -19.46 11.95 3.30
N ASP A 467 -19.43 13.18 2.75
CA ASP A 467 -18.91 13.41 1.39
C ASP A 467 -17.39 13.23 1.35
N PHE A 468 -16.68 13.80 2.34
CA PHE A 468 -15.24 13.62 2.44
C PHE A 468 -14.86 12.15 2.61
N GLU A 469 -15.50 11.41 3.53
CA GLU A 469 -15.24 9.97 3.74
C GLU A 469 -15.46 9.16 2.45
N ARG A 470 -16.56 9.41 1.77
CA ARG A 470 -16.91 8.72 0.55
C ARG A 470 -15.99 9.06 -0.63
N LEU A 471 -15.71 10.35 -0.84
CA LEU A 471 -14.81 10.77 -1.92
C LEU A 471 -13.38 10.30 -1.69
N THR A 472 -12.91 10.30 -0.44
CA THR A 472 -11.61 9.69 -0.09
C THR A 472 -11.56 8.21 -0.43
N ALA A 473 -12.63 7.45 -0.11
CA ALA A 473 -12.71 6.04 -0.49
C ALA A 473 -12.85 5.82 -2.01
N GLN A 474 -13.24 6.84 -2.78
CA GLN A 474 -13.29 6.81 -4.24
C GLN A 474 -11.98 7.21 -4.90
N ALA A 475 -11.15 7.97 -4.21
CA ALA A 475 -9.90 8.47 -4.74
C ALA A 475 -8.85 7.35 -4.98
N ASP A 476 -8.84 6.33 -4.12
CA ASP A 476 -7.88 5.24 -4.23
C ASP A 476 -8.48 3.90 -3.76
N SER A 477 -8.29 2.85 -4.56
CA SER A 477 -8.80 1.50 -4.26
C SER A 477 -8.16 0.84 -3.04
N ARG A 478 -7.03 1.37 -2.59
CA ARG A 478 -6.31 0.90 -1.40
C ARG A 478 -6.90 1.44 -0.10
N VAL A 479 -7.86 2.35 -0.16
CA VAL A 479 -8.58 2.85 1.02
C VAL A 479 -9.53 1.77 1.54
N GLY A 480 -9.28 1.27 2.74
CA GLY A 480 -10.15 0.32 3.43
C GLY A 480 -11.28 1.02 4.21
N ARG A 481 -10.91 2.02 5.02
CA ARG A 481 -11.84 2.83 5.81
C ARG A 481 -11.36 4.26 5.93
N VAL A 482 -12.29 5.17 6.14
CA VAL A 482 -12.01 6.60 6.35
C VAL A 482 -12.83 7.11 7.51
N ARG A 483 -12.25 7.98 8.30
CA ARG A 483 -12.93 8.82 9.28
C ARG A 483 -12.59 10.27 8.98
N CYS A 484 -13.59 11.08 8.74
CA CYS A 484 -13.42 12.52 8.57
C CYS A 484 -13.66 13.25 9.89
N LEU A 485 -12.69 14.05 10.31
CA LEU A 485 -12.77 14.93 11.45
C LEU A 485 -12.94 16.36 10.96
N PRO A 486 -14.10 17.00 11.23
CA PRO A 486 -14.33 18.37 10.81
C PRO A 486 -13.41 19.34 11.56
N PRO A 487 -13.11 20.52 11.00
CA PRO A 487 -12.31 21.54 11.66
C PRO A 487 -12.95 21.96 13.00
N VAL A 488 -12.14 22.09 14.04
CA VAL A 488 -12.59 22.53 15.37
C VAL A 488 -12.66 24.04 15.45
N GLN A 489 -11.73 24.74 14.78
CA GLN A 489 -11.67 26.19 14.71
C GLN A 489 -11.66 26.66 13.24
N PRO A 490 -12.13 27.89 12.96
CA PRO A 490 -12.03 28.46 11.62
C PRO A 490 -10.57 28.53 11.16
N GLY A 491 -10.26 27.87 10.04
CA GLY A 491 -8.91 27.82 9.46
C GLY A 491 -8.15 26.52 9.73
N ASP A 492 -8.66 25.66 10.64
CA ASP A 492 -8.14 24.31 10.82
C ASP A 492 -8.40 23.45 9.56
N PRO A 493 -7.53 22.48 9.26
CA PRO A 493 -7.78 21.55 8.18
C PRO A 493 -8.90 20.55 8.52
N VAL A 494 -9.60 20.07 7.49
CA VAL A 494 -10.40 18.84 7.57
C VAL A 494 -9.41 17.68 7.62
N ARG A 495 -9.43 16.91 8.70
CA ARG A 495 -8.52 15.77 8.89
C ARG A 495 -9.19 14.47 8.43
N LEU A 496 -8.52 13.74 7.57
CA LEU A 496 -8.98 12.46 7.04
C LEU A 496 -8.09 11.35 7.59
N LEU A 497 -8.65 10.55 8.48
CA LEU A 497 -7.97 9.39 9.05
C LEU A 497 -8.26 8.19 8.14
N VAL A 498 -7.27 7.78 7.39
CA VAL A 498 -7.36 6.71 6.39
C VAL A 498 -6.75 5.42 6.93
N VAL A 499 -7.51 4.35 6.89
CA VAL A 499 -7.04 2.98 7.17
C VAL A 499 -6.86 2.29 5.83
N PRO A 500 -5.64 1.87 5.46
CA PRO A 500 -5.41 1.18 4.19
C PRO A 500 -6.07 -0.19 4.18
N LEU A 501 -6.46 -0.65 2.99
CA LEU A 501 -7.00 -1.99 2.80
C LEU A 501 -5.86 -3.02 2.88
N ILE A 502 -5.94 -3.90 3.89
CA ILE A 502 -4.96 -4.95 4.14
C ILE A 502 -5.67 -6.30 3.99
N LYS A 503 -5.11 -7.19 3.19
CA LYS A 503 -5.66 -8.54 2.94
C LYS A 503 -4.93 -9.66 3.69
N GLN A 504 -4.06 -9.29 4.62
CA GLN A 504 -3.36 -10.26 5.46
C GLN A 504 -4.30 -10.81 6.54
N PRO A 505 -4.07 -12.06 7.01
CA PRO A 505 -4.80 -12.62 8.12
C PRO A 505 -4.72 -11.71 9.36
N PRO A 506 -5.81 -11.55 10.13
CA PRO A 506 -5.87 -10.64 11.27
C PRO A 506 -4.78 -10.87 12.33
N GLU A 507 -4.37 -12.12 12.54
CA GLU A 507 -3.30 -12.52 13.46
C GLU A 507 -1.89 -12.08 13.02
N MET A 508 -1.72 -11.71 11.75
CA MET A 508 -0.45 -11.25 11.18
C MET A 508 -0.35 -9.73 11.04
N LEU A 509 -1.39 -9.00 11.44
CA LEU A 509 -1.40 -7.54 11.32
C LEU A 509 -0.41 -6.90 12.30
N GLN A 510 0.41 -6.00 11.78
CA GLN A 510 1.38 -5.20 12.53
C GLN A 510 1.16 -3.72 12.25
N LEU A 511 1.63 -2.86 13.15
CA LEU A 511 1.48 -1.40 13.02
C LEU A 511 1.97 -0.88 11.66
N ASP A 512 3.08 -1.40 11.21
CA ASP A 512 3.68 -0.98 9.95
C ASP A 512 2.81 -1.26 8.70
N HIS A 513 1.90 -2.23 8.76
CA HIS A 513 0.99 -2.50 7.65
C HIS A 513 -0.02 -1.37 7.43
N PHE A 514 -0.21 -0.51 8.42
CA PHE A 514 -1.16 0.61 8.38
C PHE A 514 -0.52 1.94 7.99
N ALA A 515 0.76 1.96 7.63
CA ALA A 515 1.41 3.15 7.08
C ALA A 515 0.83 3.46 5.69
N LEU A 516 0.52 4.74 5.46
CA LEU A 516 0.05 5.21 4.15
C LEU A 516 1.26 5.50 3.26
N PRO A 517 1.30 4.95 2.04
CA PRO A 517 2.29 5.36 1.03
C PRO A 517 2.07 6.81 0.59
N ASP A 518 3.15 7.53 0.31
CA ASP A 518 3.10 8.95 -0.09
C ASP A 518 2.28 9.16 -1.37
N ASP A 519 2.39 8.26 -2.34
CA ASP A 519 1.61 8.31 -3.58
C ASP A 519 0.10 8.19 -3.34
N MET A 520 -0.30 7.45 -2.31
CA MET A 520 -1.71 7.35 -1.91
C MET A 520 -2.20 8.65 -1.28
N ILE A 521 -1.38 9.27 -0.43
CA ILE A 521 -1.69 10.57 0.20
C ILE A 521 -1.86 11.65 -0.88
N HIS A 522 -0.93 11.73 -1.82
CA HIS A 522 -1.00 12.69 -2.93
C HIS A 522 -2.23 12.46 -3.80
N ARG A 523 -2.51 11.23 -4.20
CA ARG A 523 -3.68 10.91 -5.03
C ARG A 523 -5.01 11.27 -4.36
N ILE A 524 -5.13 11.01 -3.05
CA ILE A 524 -6.32 11.43 -2.28
C ILE A 524 -6.42 12.95 -2.22
N GLY A 525 -5.30 13.64 -1.99
CA GLY A 525 -5.23 15.10 -1.95
C GLY A 525 -5.69 15.72 -3.26
N ASP A 526 -5.08 15.34 -4.36
CA ASP A 526 -5.40 15.85 -5.73
C ASP A 526 -6.85 15.58 -6.10
N TYR A 527 -7.36 14.36 -5.82
CA TYR A 527 -8.75 14.03 -6.11
C TYR A 527 -9.76 14.88 -5.33
N LEU A 528 -9.44 15.22 -4.08
CA LEU A 528 -10.29 16.05 -3.23
C LEU A 528 -10.13 17.55 -3.50
N ASP A 529 -8.98 18.00 -3.97
CA ASP A 529 -8.71 19.41 -4.27
C ASP A 529 -9.66 19.96 -5.35
N ASP A 530 -9.97 19.17 -6.37
CA ASP A 530 -10.95 19.53 -7.40
C ASP A 530 -12.40 19.56 -6.89
N ARG A 531 -12.67 18.98 -5.73
CA ARG A 531 -14.03 18.70 -5.22
C ARG A 531 -14.38 19.40 -3.93
N ARG A 532 -13.36 19.88 -3.19
CA ARG A 532 -13.57 20.61 -1.92
C ARG A 532 -14.07 22.02 -2.13
N ILE A 533 -14.63 22.60 -1.09
CA ILE A 533 -15.02 24.01 -1.08
C ILE A 533 -13.75 24.87 -1.07
N LEU A 534 -13.79 25.95 -1.85
CA LEU A 534 -12.68 26.90 -1.91
C LEU A 534 -12.33 27.42 -0.51
N GLY A 535 -11.05 27.34 -0.12
CA GLY A 535 -10.57 27.80 1.19
C GLY A 535 -10.55 26.72 2.29
N SER A 536 -11.12 25.51 2.08
CA SER A 536 -10.93 24.41 3.03
C SER A 536 -9.57 23.76 2.81
N LYS A 537 -8.84 23.54 3.90
CA LYS A 537 -7.58 22.76 3.91
C LYS A 537 -7.90 21.33 4.23
N ILE A 538 -7.15 20.38 3.65
CA ILE A 538 -7.30 18.96 3.90
C ILE A 538 -5.96 18.42 4.40
N GLU A 539 -6.02 17.57 5.42
CA GLU A 539 -4.88 16.82 5.93
C GLU A 539 -5.23 15.33 5.92
N VAL A 540 -4.44 14.54 5.21
CA VAL A 540 -4.61 13.08 5.10
C VAL A 540 -3.57 12.40 5.96
N GLY A 541 -4.02 11.53 6.85
CA GLY A 541 -3.14 10.78 7.74
C GLY A 541 -3.75 9.46 8.20
N THR A 542 -3.03 8.72 9.04
CA THR A 542 -3.52 7.49 9.66
C THR A 542 -4.17 7.79 11.02
N PRO A 543 -5.13 6.96 11.48
CA PRO A 543 -5.54 6.99 12.88
C PRO A 543 -4.37 6.58 13.78
N TYR A 544 -4.44 6.94 15.04
CA TYR A 544 -3.56 6.38 16.06
C TYR A 544 -4.00 4.93 16.35
N TYR A 545 -3.04 3.98 16.39
CA TYR A 545 -3.34 2.58 16.71
C TYR A 545 -2.93 2.27 18.15
N GLN A 546 -3.91 1.81 18.92
CA GLN A 546 -3.72 1.40 20.30
C GLN A 546 -3.65 -0.12 20.38
N GLY A 547 -2.50 -0.66 20.73
CA GLY A 547 -2.29 -2.10 20.87
C GLY A 547 -3.06 -2.67 22.06
N VAL A 548 -3.70 -3.81 21.87
CA VAL A 548 -4.41 -4.51 22.93
C VAL A 548 -4.17 -6.02 22.89
N THR A 549 -3.91 -6.60 24.06
CA THR A 549 -3.82 -8.04 24.27
C THR A 549 -4.98 -8.50 25.15
N VAL A 550 -5.64 -9.57 24.76
CA VAL A 550 -6.66 -10.26 25.58
C VAL A 550 -6.04 -11.49 26.21
N ALA A 551 -6.19 -11.63 27.53
CA ALA A 551 -5.93 -12.86 28.25
C ALA A 551 -7.26 -13.45 28.69
N ALA A 552 -7.59 -14.67 28.29
CA ALA A 552 -8.84 -15.34 28.61
C ALA A 552 -8.61 -16.74 29.16
N LEU A 553 -9.41 -17.09 30.14
CA LEU A 553 -9.50 -18.45 30.71
C LEU A 553 -10.84 -19.05 30.29
N VAL A 554 -10.78 -20.18 29.58
CA VAL A 554 -11.96 -20.80 28.97
C VAL A 554 -12.04 -22.28 29.36
N SER A 555 -13.23 -22.76 29.70
CA SER A 555 -13.50 -24.17 29.92
C SER A 555 -14.08 -24.81 28.64
N ALA A 556 -13.44 -25.90 28.19
CA ALA A 556 -13.90 -26.62 26.99
C ALA A 556 -15.02 -27.63 27.36
N ARG A 557 -15.94 -27.86 26.42
CA ARG A 557 -16.96 -28.93 26.54
C ARG A 557 -16.29 -30.30 26.59
N PRO A 558 -16.81 -31.24 27.40
CA PRO A 558 -16.26 -32.58 27.49
C PRO A 558 -16.11 -33.25 26.11
N GLY A 559 -14.93 -33.84 25.86
CA GLY A 559 -14.63 -34.55 24.63
C GLY A 559 -14.16 -33.68 23.45
N ARG A 560 -13.98 -32.37 23.64
CA ARG A 560 -13.38 -31.50 22.64
C ARG A 560 -11.89 -31.31 22.88
N PRO A 561 -11.02 -31.38 21.86
CA PRO A 561 -9.58 -31.12 22.02
C PRO A 561 -9.34 -29.66 22.43
N HIS A 562 -8.60 -29.44 23.49
CA HIS A 562 -8.32 -28.10 24.04
C HIS A 562 -7.58 -27.21 23.03
N SER A 563 -6.64 -27.75 22.26
CA SER A 563 -5.91 -27.01 21.22
C SER A 563 -6.85 -26.46 20.13
N LEU A 564 -7.83 -27.23 19.70
CA LEU A 564 -8.78 -26.80 18.67
C LEU A 564 -9.68 -25.66 19.17
N VAL A 565 -10.12 -25.77 20.45
CA VAL A 565 -10.93 -24.70 21.08
C VAL A 565 -10.09 -23.44 21.24
N GLN A 566 -8.83 -23.59 21.66
CA GLN A 566 -7.87 -22.49 21.79
C GLN A 566 -7.64 -21.77 20.47
N ASP A 567 -7.35 -22.51 19.39
CA ASP A 567 -7.12 -21.92 18.06
C ASP A 567 -8.34 -21.16 17.54
N ARG A 568 -9.55 -21.72 17.75
CA ARG A 568 -10.80 -21.06 17.36
C ARG A 568 -11.03 -19.78 18.15
N ALA A 569 -10.85 -19.84 19.48
CA ALA A 569 -11.01 -18.68 20.34
C ALA A 569 -10.01 -17.57 20.00
N MET A 570 -8.75 -17.92 19.77
CA MET A 570 -7.71 -17.00 19.34
C MET A 570 -8.09 -16.31 18.02
N ARG A 571 -8.48 -17.07 17.00
CA ARG A 571 -8.89 -16.52 15.71
C ARG A 571 -10.08 -15.60 15.85
N THR A 572 -11.09 -15.99 16.63
CA THR A 572 -12.27 -15.17 16.88
C THR A 572 -11.93 -13.83 17.53
N LEU A 573 -10.95 -13.81 18.45
CA LEU A 573 -10.46 -12.57 19.07
C LEU A 573 -9.78 -11.65 18.05
N TYR A 574 -8.89 -12.19 17.21
CA TYR A 574 -8.22 -11.42 16.15
C TYR A 574 -9.20 -10.89 15.11
N ASP A 575 -10.19 -11.69 14.73
CA ASP A 575 -11.24 -11.27 13.80
C ASP A 575 -12.11 -10.15 14.38
N PHE A 576 -12.45 -10.24 15.67
CA PHE A 576 -13.34 -9.29 16.32
C PHE A 576 -12.65 -7.95 16.64
N ILE A 577 -11.42 -7.98 17.15
CA ILE A 577 -10.64 -6.74 17.43
C ILE A 577 -9.79 -6.40 16.20
N ASN A 578 -10.43 -6.09 15.11
CA ASN A 578 -9.79 -5.78 13.84
C ASN A 578 -10.26 -4.41 13.34
N PRO A 579 -9.35 -3.50 12.98
CA PRO A 579 -9.73 -2.16 12.50
C PRO A 579 -10.45 -2.16 11.15
N LEU A 580 -10.32 -3.23 10.34
CA LEU A 580 -10.91 -3.32 8.99
C LEU A 580 -12.20 -4.14 8.93
N THR A 581 -12.24 -5.28 9.62
CA THR A 581 -13.32 -6.28 9.49
C THR A 581 -13.94 -6.67 10.82
N GLY A 582 -13.42 -6.15 11.95
CA GLY A 582 -13.88 -6.48 13.28
C GLY A 582 -15.12 -5.72 13.74
N GLY A 583 -15.34 -5.74 15.03
CA GLY A 583 -16.50 -5.12 15.69
C GLY A 583 -17.80 -5.93 15.59
N PRO A 584 -18.86 -5.49 16.29
CA PRO A 584 -20.14 -6.19 16.30
C PRO A 584 -20.80 -6.30 14.93
N ASP A 585 -20.54 -5.33 14.06
CA ASP A 585 -21.16 -5.22 12.73
C ASP A 585 -20.30 -5.84 11.61
N GLY A 586 -19.08 -6.31 11.93
CA GLY A 586 -18.14 -6.86 10.93
C GLY A 586 -17.59 -5.83 9.93
N LEU A 587 -17.76 -4.53 10.23
CA LEU A 587 -17.33 -3.41 9.37
C LEU A 587 -16.04 -2.73 9.87
N GLY A 588 -15.32 -3.42 10.76
CA GLY A 588 -14.15 -2.93 11.46
C GLY A 588 -14.50 -2.30 12.82
N TRP A 589 -13.58 -2.39 13.78
CA TRP A 589 -13.79 -1.78 15.10
C TRP A 589 -14.15 -0.31 14.98
N SER A 590 -15.21 0.12 15.63
CA SER A 590 -15.67 1.51 15.54
C SER A 590 -14.74 2.46 16.28
N PHE A 591 -14.51 3.65 15.69
CA PHE A 591 -13.89 4.76 16.40
C PHE A 591 -14.73 5.15 17.63
N ASP A 592 -14.09 5.63 18.67
CA ASP A 592 -14.72 6.10 19.92
C ASP A 592 -15.50 5.03 20.71
N VAL A 593 -15.27 3.73 20.42
CA VAL A 593 -15.88 2.61 21.13
C VAL A 593 -14.85 1.89 22.00
N ASP A 594 -15.07 1.92 23.31
CA ASP A 594 -14.22 1.23 24.28
C ASP A 594 -14.36 -0.29 24.19
N LEU A 595 -13.29 -0.99 24.52
CA LEU A 595 -13.26 -2.45 24.60
C LEU A 595 -13.58 -2.89 26.04
N ASN A 596 -14.68 -3.61 26.23
CA ASN A 596 -15.11 -4.11 27.53
C ASN A 596 -15.13 -5.64 27.59
N ALA A 597 -14.92 -6.19 28.79
CA ALA A 597 -14.86 -7.62 29.00
C ALA A 597 -16.18 -8.33 28.65
N ALA A 598 -17.34 -7.70 28.88
CA ALA A 598 -18.64 -8.33 28.63
C ALA A 598 -18.82 -8.67 27.12
N ALA A 599 -18.35 -7.82 26.21
CA ALA A 599 -18.42 -8.11 24.78
C ALA A 599 -17.55 -9.32 24.39
N ILE A 600 -16.37 -9.45 24.99
CA ILE A 600 -15.47 -10.59 24.75
C ILE A 600 -15.99 -11.87 25.43
N PHE A 601 -16.63 -11.79 26.61
CA PHE A 601 -17.30 -12.93 27.21
C PHE A 601 -18.35 -13.51 26.26
N GLN A 602 -19.27 -12.69 25.77
CA GLN A 602 -20.30 -13.12 24.81
C GLN A 602 -19.70 -13.71 23.52
N LEU A 603 -18.64 -13.07 23.02
CA LEU A 603 -17.95 -13.52 21.81
C LEU A 603 -17.35 -14.91 21.99
N LEU A 604 -16.62 -15.14 23.09
CA LEU A 604 -15.94 -16.41 23.36
C LEU A 604 -16.91 -17.52 23.76
N GLU A 605 -18.03 -17.21 24.43
CA GLU A 605 -19.09 -18.19 24.75
C GLU A 605 -19.77 -18.71 23.46
N ALA A 606 -19.80 -17.91 22.40
CA ALA A 606 -20.35 -18.32 21.11
C ALA A 606 -19.42 -19.23 20.30
N VAL A 607 -18.14 -19.38 20.69
CA VAL A 607 -17.17 -20.22 20.00
C VAL A 607 -17.52 -21.70 20.17
N GLU A 608 -17.57 -22.42 19.04
CA GLU A 608 -17.86 -23.85 19.06
C GLU A 608 -16.84 -24.64 19.88
N GLY A 609 -17.31 -25.35 20.89
CA GLY A 609 -16.50 -26.16 21.80
C GLY A 609 -16.22 -25.51 23.16
N VAL A 610 -16.58 -24.25 23.34
CA VAL A 610 -16.54 -23.56 24.64
C VAL A 610 -17.77 -23.96 25.45
N GLU A 611 -17.58 -24.30 26.72
CA GLU A 611 -18.62 -24.53 27.72
C GLU A 611 -18.89 -23.26 28.50
N ARG A 612 -17.82 -22.60 28.94
CA ARG A 612 -17.89 -21.41 29.80
C ARG A 612 -16.61 -20.59 29.66
N VAL A 613 -16.73 -19.29 29.79
CA VAL A 613 -15.60 -18.35 29.93
C VAL A 613 -15.49 -17.99 31.39
N ASP A 614 -14.33 -18.24 32.01
CA ASP A 614 -14.11 -18.05 33.42
C ASP A 614 -13.56 -16.66 33.75
N GLU A 615 -12.65 -16.13 32.91
CA GLU A 615 -12.01 -14.83 33.12
C GLU A 615 -11.60 -14.20 31.79
N VAL A 616 -11.72 -12.88 31.68
CA VAL A 616 -11.24 -12.08 30.58
C VAL A 616 -10.57 -10.82 31.12
N LEU A 617 -9.32 -10.61 30.76
CA LEU A 617 -8.53 -9.43 31.12
C LEU A 617 -7.89 -8.84 29.90
N PHE A 618 -7.86 -7.52 29.84
CA PHE A 618 -7.17 -6.76 28.79
C PHE A 618 -5.86 -6.19 29.31
N PHE A 619 -4.88 -6.13 28.43
CA PHE A 619 -3.63 -5.42 28.66
C PHE A 619 -3.40 -4.46 27.49
N GLU A 620 -3.01 -3.25 27.81
CA GLU A 620 -2.48 -2.35 26.80
C GLU A 620 -1.15 -2.89 26.30
N TYR A 621 -0.88 -2.68 25.02
CA TYR A 621 0.32 -3.19 24.36
C TYR A 621 1.03 -2.07 23.61
N ASP A 622 2.31 -1.88 23.89
CA ASP A 622 3.15 -0.96 23.14
C ASP A 622 3.51 -1.60 21.79
N LEU A 623 2.91 -1.11 20.73
CA LEU A 623 3.10 -1.62 19.37
C LEU A 623 4.52 -1.40 18.82
N ARG A 624 5.24 -0.39 19.33
CA ARG A 624 6.60 -0.08 18.88
C ARG A 624 7.65 -0.92 19.58
N ASN A 625 7.48 -1.08 20.90
CA ASN A 625 8.41 -1.86 21.71
C ASN A 625 8.01 -3.35 21.82
N GLN A 626 6.83 -3.72 21.31
CA GLN A 626 6.27 -5.07 21.33
C GLN A 626 6.16 -5.64 22.75
N GLU A 627 5.76 -4.81 23.72
CA GLU A 627 5.67 -5.19 25.12
C GLU A 627 4.28 -4.91 25.69
N ARG A 628 3.86 -5.82 26.58
CA ARG A 628 2.63 -5.66 27.34
C ARG A 628 2.84 -4.61 28.43
N MET A 629 1.90 -3.65 28.56
CA MET A 629 1.95 -2.57 29.53
C MET A 629 0.92 -2.73 30.65
N GLY A 630 1.31 -2.40 31.87
CA GLY A 630 0.41 -2.26 33.00
C GLY A 630 -0.18 -3.56 33.56
N PHE A 631 -1.28 -3.41 34.27
CA PHE A 631 -2.03 -4.52 34.91
C PHE A 631 -3.26 -4.87 34.09
N GLY A 632 -3.80 -6.08 34.29
CA GLY A 632 -5.05 -6.52 33.65
C GLY A 632 -6.22 -5.60 34.00
N LYS A 633 -7.02 -5.23 33.00
CA LYS A 633 -8.19 -4.36 33.12
C LYS A 633 -9.41 -5.06 32.51
N GLU A 634 -10.60 -4.75 33.01
CA GLU A 634 -11.87 -5.22 32.44
C GLU A 634 -12.41 -4.26 31.37
N LEU A 635 -11.86 -3.06 31.31
CA LEU A 635 -12.20 -2.02 30.32
C LEU A 635 -10.93 -1.33 29.84
N VAL A 636 -10.77 -1.23 28.51
CA VAL A 636 -9.76 -0.40 27.87
C VAL A 636 -10.45 0.72 27.11
N LYS A 637 -10.17 1.95 27.51
CA LYS A 637 -10.69 3.13 26.83
C LYS A 637 -9.91 3.37 25.55
N LEU A 638 -10.63 3.62 24.49
CA LEU A 638 -10.05 4.02 23.21
C LEU A 638 -9.68 5.50 23.27
N ALA A 639 -8.44 5.83 22.95
CA ALA A 639 -8.02 7.22 22.83
C ALA A 639 -8.76 7.91 21.66
N PRO A 640 -8.97 9.25 21.70
CA PRO A 640 -9.57 9.97 20.60
C PRO A 640 -8.83 9.71 19.28
N ASP A 641 -9.56 9.65 18.17
CA ASP A 641 -9.01 9.44 16.82
C ASP A 641 -8.20 8.16 16.64
N SER A 642 -8.48 7.13 17.47
CA SER A 642 -7.73 5.88 17.54
C SER A 642 -8.56 4.67 17.12
N LEU A 643 -7.85 3.58 16.82
CA LEU A 643 -8.41 2.24 16.60
C LEU A 643 -7.61 1.21 17.40
N PHE A 644 -8.27 0.14 17.85
CA PHE A 644 -7.56 -0.98 18.44
C PHE A 644 -6.87 -1.83 17.39
N LEU A 645 -5.67 -2.29 17.75
CA LEU A 645 -4.92 -3.29 17.00
C LEU A 645 -4.63 -4.49 17.91
N SER A 646 -5.12 -5.65 17.52
CA SER A 646 -4.89 -6.93 18.23
C SER A 646 -3.42 -7.32 18.22
N THR A 647 -2.94 -7.76 19.40
CA THR A 647 -1.57 -8.26 19.54
C THR A 647 -1.50 -9.39 20.57
N ASN A 648 -0.75 -10.43 20.26
CA ASN A 648 -0.31 -11.49 21.19
C ASN A 648 -1.37 -11.94 22.22
N HIS A 649 -2.61 -12.23 21.77
CA HIS A 649 -3.66 -12.74 22.65
C HIS A 649 -3.25 -14.06 23.31
N GLN A 650 -3.75 -14.32 24.50
CA GLN A 650 -3.50 -15.54 25.27
C GLN A 650 -4.82 -16.16 25.71
N VAL A 651 -5.12 -17.34 25.21
CA VAL A 651 -6.28 -18.11 25.64
C VAL A 651 -5.79 -19.40 26.28
N ILE A 652 -6.14 -19.60 27.53
CA ILE A 652 -5.87 -20.84 28.27
C ILE A 652 -7.16 -21.64 28.32
N VAL A 653 -7.13 -22.87 27.81
CA VAL A 653 -8.27 -23.79 27.81
C VAL A 653 -8.09 -24.88 28.82
N ARG A 654 -9.11 -25.07 29.70
CA ARG A 654 -9.17 -26.11 30.71
C ARG A 654 -10.19 -27.18 30.36
#